data_672c9bc27675c7d58fa6bf639ac59b16
#
_entry.id   672c9bc27675c7d58fa6bf639ac59b16
#
_cell.length_a   1.000
_cell.length_b   1.000
_cell.length_c   1.000
_cell.angle_alpha   90.00
_cell.angle_beta   90.00
_cell.angle_gamma   90.00
#
_symmetry.space_group_name_H-M   'P 1'
#
loop_
_entity.id
_entity.type
_entity.pdbx_description
1 polymer ?
#
loop_
_entity_poly.entity_id
_entity_poly.type
_entity_poly.pdbx_seq_one_letter_code
_entity_poly.pdbx_strand_id
1 'polypeptide(L)'
;MRSFLFFLLQEECNISKEEFNTEQISKVDFYGWHLTMSAFSLQPGDDVRYNQNASRIQSAVSLTTVRIEDCRTGQITVVPVTALESPAWAQTHSPTGQGTSPPDIMQISEADWAEAKRRAQILGPLAALDVCPLAVAQNAAAELSCSARHIYTLLRVYRASGGTLSALVPSKHSGGKGKGRLSTDLEAMIETTIAEEYLTPQKRTAQRIVDEVRRRCHQTNLKPPGDHTVRRRLQVLRADDTLRRREGARRARQKFEPVPGTFPPPSWPLAVVQIDHTPVDLIVVDEQYRRPIGRPYLTLAIDVYSRCIPGFCLSLEAPSAVSAGLCLAHAVLDKDTWLAQRHLDGPWPIWGKPDCLHLDNAAEFHSEALRRGCDQHGIDIVHRPIERPHYGGTVERVLGTLMQLIHQLPGTTFSNLTERGSYDAEGRAVLTLAELEKWFTIAITQYYHHAWHRGLGGVPLVHYKAAILGSPEAPGRGYPPKIRDPRALLIDFLPVVRRSLQRFGFMLDHIPYYSPALRPLLGKQEQRTTFLIRRDPRDLSRIYVLDPESQQYLEVPYRTLSRPAITLWEHRHAVETLRQQGRRQMDEGVLFDAIEQMRAITATAAATSKAARRQRERSRQARSAWSPAPPPEVVPDPTDPPPAPLARPFEDIELW
;
A
#
# COMPACT_ATOMS: atom_id res chain seq x y z
N MET A 1 4.78 -1.76 25.06
CA MET A 1 6.13 -1.75 25.63
C MET A 1 6.53 -0.38 26.18
N ARG A 2 6.35 0.74 25.46
CA ARG A 2 6.64 2.09 26.01
C ARG A 2 5.75 2.46 27.21
N SER A 3 4.48 2.13 27.20
CA SER A 3 3.55 2.38 28.32
C SER A 3 3.86 1.50 29.54
N PHE A 4 4.41 0.31 29.34
CA PHE A 4 4.78 -0.60 30.43
C PHE A 4 6.09 -0.17 31.13
N LEU A 5 7.04 0.36 30.34
CA LEU A 5 8.28 0.95 30.88
C LEU A 5 8.01 2.26 31.65
N PHE A 6 7.06 3.04 31.17
CA PHE A 6 6.63 4.27 31.84
C PHE A 6 5.99 3.99 33.21
N PHE A 7 5.18 2.92 33.27
CA PHE A 7 4.54 2.51 34.54
C PHE A 7 5.55 2.02 35.57
N LEU A 8 6.56 1.24 35.13
CA LEU A 8 7.65 0.76 36.03
C LEU A 8 8.54 1.90 36.53
N LEU A 9 8.81 2.91 35.71
CA LEU A 9 9.64 4.06 36.13
C LEU A 9 8.88 5.04 37.03
N GLN A 10 7.55 5.06 36.98
CA GLN A 10 6.70 5.91 37.80
C GLN A 10 6.57 5.39 39.22
N GLU A 11 6.62 4.06 39.43
CA GLU A 11 6.60 3.47 40.78
C GLU A 11 7.94 3.56 41.53
N GLU A 12 9.07 3.56 40.81
CA GLU A 12 10.39 3.54 41.47
C GLU A 12 11.06 4.92 41.66
N CYS A 13 10.71 5.94 40.84
CA CYS A 13 11.47 7.20 40.80
C CYS A 13 10.69 8.47 41.11
N ASN A 14 9.38 8.43 41.36
CA ASN A 14 8.54 9.58 41.72
C ASN A 14 8.72 10.83 40.83
N ILE A 15 8.85 10.62 39.50
CA ILE A 15 9.10 11.69 38.50
C ILE A 15 7.75 12.17 37.96
N SER A 16 7.50 13.48 38.04
CA SER A 16 6.27 14.11 37.50
C SER A 16 6.28 14.21 35.97
N LYS A 17 5.08 14.22 35.38
CA LYS A 17 4.87 14.26 33.91
C LYS A 17 5.49 15.47 33.18
N GLU A 18 5.86 16.52 33.88
CA GLU A 18 6.36 17.77 33.31
C GLU A 18 7.87 17.80 33.05
N GLU A 19 8.63 16.83 33.61
CA GLU A 19 10.10 16.78 33.47
C GLU A 19 10.58 15.89 32.30
N PHE A 20 9.68 15.27 31.54
CA PHE A 20 10.04 14.37 30.45
C PHE A 20 10.23 15.13 29.13
N ASN A 21 11.44 15.62 28.88
CA ASN A 21 11.80 16.22 27.60
C ASN A 21 12.24 15.12 26.60
N THR A 22 11.52 15.03 25.47
CA THR A 22 11.69 14.03 24.42
C THR A 22 13.06 14.09 23.70
N GLU A 23 13.83 15.15 23.86
CA GLU A 23 15.15 15.31 23.23
C GLU A 23 16.28 14.58 23.99
N GLN A 24 16.09 14.21 25.26
CA GLN A 24 17.12 13.49 26.02
C GLN A 24 17.13 11.97 25.78
N ILE A 25 16.06 11.41 25.20
CA ILE A 25 15.98 9.96 24.92
C ILE A 25 16.81 9.55 23.68
N SER A 26 17.23 10.49 22.85
CA SER A 26 18.03 10.20 21.64
C SER A 26 19.53 10.01 21.91
N LYS A 27 19.99 10.18 23.15
CA LYS A 27 21.41 10.08 23.54
C LYS A 27 21.71 8.99 24.57
N VAL A 28 20.77 8.11 24.86
CA VAL A 28 21.08 6.91 25.64
C VAL A 28 21.56 5.86 24.64
N ASP A 29 22.86 5.74 24.52
CA ASP A 29 23.51 4.70 23.72
C ASP A 29 23.05 3.32 24.17
N PHE A 30 22.19 2.68 23.40
CA PHE A 30 21.73 1.29 23.56
C PHE A 30 22.84 0.26 23.26
N TYR A 31 24.10 0.69 23.14
CA TYR A 31 25.24 -0.19 22.83
C TYR A 31 25.92 -0.81 24.04
N GLY A 32 25.41 -0.65 25.27
CA GLY A 32 26.06 -1.10 26.50
C GLY A 32 25.44 -2.31 27.21
N TRP A 33 24.36 -2.93 26.73
CA TRP A 33 23.69 -4.04 27.41
C TRP A 33 23.98 -5.40 26.77
N HIS A 34 25.26 -5.73 26.56
CA HIS A 34 25.69 -7.13 26.63
C HIS A 34 25.92 -7.52 28.07
N LEU A 35 24.84 -7.58 28.83
CA LEU A 35 24.85 -8.30 30.11
C LEU A 35 24.98 -9.80 29.81
N THR A 36 26.20 -10.30 29.85
CA THR A 36 26.44 -11.72 30.11
C THR A 36 25.80 -12.01 31.48
N MET A 37 24.60 -12.56 31.48
CA MET A 37 23.95 -13.06 32.67
C MET A 37 24.66 -14.34 33.12
N SER A 38 25.89 -14.26 33.60
CA SER A 38 26.48 -15.31 34.41
C SER A 38 25.99 -15.04 35.83
N ALA A 39 25.02 -15.83 36.27
CA ALA A 39 24.61 -15.82 37.68
C ALA A 39 25.83 -16.20 38.55
N PHE A 40 26.10 -15.42 39.56
CA PHE A 40 27.06 -15.80 40.62
C PHE A 40 26.31 -16.13 41.91
N SER A 41 26.84 -17.06 42.66
CA SER A 41 26.24 -17.53 43.92
C SER A 41 26.34 -16.46 45.01
N LEU A 42 25.32 -16.39 45.84
CA LEU A 42 25.22 -15.48 46.99
C LEU A 42 24.98 -16.26 48.28
N GLN A 43 25.61 -17.45 48.42
CA GLN A 43 25.52 -18.27 49.63
C GLN A 43 26.53 -17.80 50.66
N PRO A 44 26.28 -18.05 51.95
CA PRO A 44 27.29 -17.83 53.01
C PRO A 44 28.61 -18.54 52.67
N GLY A 45 29.71 -17.80 52.71
CA GLY A 45 31.03 -18.27 52.32
C GLY A 45 31.47 -17.89 50.90
N ASP A 46 30.56 -17.41 50.05
CA ASP A 46 30.90 -16.99 48.67
C ASP A 46 31.66 -15.65 48.66
N ASP A 47 32.64 -15.55 47.78
CA ASP A 47 33.37 -14.32 47.55
C ASP A 47 32.64 -13.42 46.54
N VAL A 48 32.48 -12.14 46.86
CA VAL A 48 31.79 -11.10 46.08
C VAL A 48 32.64 -9.82 46.05
N ARG A 49 32.30 -8.88 45.21
CA ARG A 49 32.88 -7.51 45.29
C ARG A 49 31.85 -6.52 45.80
N TYR A 50 32.29 -5.66 46.68
CA TYR A 50 31.54 -4.51 47.14
C TYR A 50 32.43 -3.26 47.13
N ASN A 51 32.04 -2.19 46.50
CA ASN A 51 32.84 -0.96 46.31
C ASN A 51 34.28 -1.25 45.87
N GLN A 52 34.44 -2.13 44.87
CA GLN A 52 35.73 -2.59 44.33
C GLN A 52 36.60 -3.44 45.27
N ASN A 53 36.18 -3.73 46.51
CA ASN A 53 36.89 -4.57 47.43
C ASN A 53 36.37 -6.01 47.38
N ALA A 54 37.27 -6.99 47.55
CA ALA A 54 36.90 -8.37 47.70
C ALA A 54 36.26 -8.57 49.09
N SER A 55 35.08 -9.14 49.12
CA SER A 55 34.34 -9.37 50.36
C SER A 55 33.73 -10.77 50.34
N ARG A 56 33.48 -11.36 51.49
CA ARG A 56 32.88 -12.68 51.64
C ARG A 56 31.53 -12.58 52.31
N ILE A 57 30.53 -13.27 51.78
CA ILE A 57 29.19 -13.30 52.36
C ILE A 57 29.21 -14.12 53.67
N GLN A 58 28.82 -13.51 54.77
CA GLN A 58 28.68 -14.15 56.03
C GLN A 58 27.28 -14.76 56.26
N SER A 59 26.24 -13.99 56.02
CA SER A 59 24.84 -14.44 56.13
C SER A 59 23.87 -13.51 55.41
N ALA A 60 22.71 -14.05 55.04
CA ALA A 60 21.58 -13.23 54.65
C ALA A 60 20.93 -12.57 55.87
N VAL A 61 20.63 -11.27 55.77
CA VAL A 61 19.98 -10.51 56.85
C VAL A 61 18.49 -10.31 56.51
N SER A 62 18.17 -10.07 55.26
CA SER A 62 16.80 -9.96 54.75
C SER A 62 16.75 -10.44 53.31
N LEU A 63 15.55 -10.41 52.67
CA LEU A 63 15.39 -10.74 51.24
C LEU A 63 16.14 -9.78 50.29
N THR A 64 16.55 -8.62 50.82
CA THR A 64 17.21 -7.57 49.99
C THR A 64 18.58 -7.18 50.49
N THR A 65 19.04 -7.70 51.67
CA THR A 65 20.32 -7.32 52.30
C THR A 65 21.08 -8.53 52.79
N VAL A 66 22.40 -8.47 52.67
CA VAL A 66 23.35 -9.48 53.14
C VAL A 66 24.42 -8.85 54.01
N ARG A 67 24.97 -9.63 54.92
CA ARG A 67 26.15 -9.30 55.75
C ARG A 67 27.38 -9.81 55.02
N ILE A 68 28.30 -8.90 54.74
CA ILE A 68 29.56 -9.21 54.08
C ILE A 68 30.73 -8.83 54.99
N GLU A 69 31.84 -9.55 54.87
CA GLU A 69 33.13 -9.28 55.55
C GLU A 69 34.15 -8.89 54.46
N ASP A 70 34.77 -7.73 54.58
CA ASP A 70 35.86 -7.31 53.70
C ASP A 70 37.06 -8.22 53.92
N CYS A 71 37.50 -8.92 52.89
CA CYS A 71 38.57 -9.91 52.96
C CYS A 71 39.94 -9.34 53.37
N ARG A 72 40.14 -8.03 53.22
CA ARG A 72 41.38 -7.35 53.54
C ARG A 72 41.38 -6.75 54.96
N THR A 73 40.26 -6.16 55.37
CA THR A 73 40.16 -5.43 56.65
C THR A 73 39.47 -6.21 57.75
N GLY A 74 38.78 -7.29 57.43
CA GLY A 74 37.92 -8.05 58.33
C GLY A 74 36.67 -7.30 58.81
N GLN A 75 36.37 -6.13 58.25
CA GLN A 75 35.22 -5.34 58.65
C GLN A 75 33.92 -5.96 58.10
N ILE A 76 32.96 -6.13 59.03
CA ILE A 76 31.65 -6.67 58.69
C ILE A 76 30.67 -5.51 58.40
N THR A 77 30.00 -5.56 57.25
CA THR A 77 29.04 -4.53 56.86
C THR A 77 27.78 -5.20 56.32
N VAL A 78 26.59 -4.59 56.53
CA VAL A 78 25.33 -5.04 55.90
C VAL A 78 25.07 -4.18 54.68
N VAL A 79 24.91 -4.84 53.53
CA VAL A 79 24.77 -4.17 52.22
C VAL A 79 23.58 -4.73 51.44
N PRO A 80 22.96 -3.96 50.58
CA PRO A 80 21.91 -4.47 49.71
C PRO A 80 22.49 -5.46 48.70
N VAL A 81 21.74 -6.51 48.37
CA VAL A 81 22.13 -7.53 47.38
C VAL A 81 22.41 -6.90 46.00
N THR A 82 21.70 -5.83 45.67
CA THR A 82 21.87 -5.09 44.38
C THR A 82 23.21 -4.35 44.28
N ALA A 83 23.91 -4.12 45.39
CA ALA A 83 25.22 -3.47 45.41
C ALA A 83 26.40 -4.46 45.32
N LEU A 84 26.12 -5.75 45.23
CA LEU A 84 27.14 -6.78 45.11
C LEU A 84 27.46 -7.04 43.61
N GLU A 85 28.74 -7.08 43.34
CA GLU A 85 29.28 -7.37 42.00
C GLU A 85 29.93 -8.76 41.97
N SER A 86 30.05 -9.35 40.79
CA SER A 86 30.75 -10.61 40.57
C SER A 86 32.23 -10.51 40.98
N PRO A 87 32.82 -11.54 41.56
CA PRO A 87 34.23 -11.53 41.94
C PRO A 87 35.18 -11.23 40.78
N ALA A 88 36.31 -10.60 41.06
CA ALA A 88 37.26 -10.12 40.03
C ALA A 88 37.78 -11.22 39.07
N TRP A 89 37.87 -12.47 39.55
CA TRP A 89 38.33 -13.60 38.72
C TRP A 89 37.31 -13.97 37.64
N ALA A 90 36.04 -13.65 37.80
CA ALA A 90 35.01 -13.87 36.76
C ALA A 90 35.05 -12.81 35.62
N GLN A 91 35.73 -11.68 35.84
CA GLN A 91 35.85 -10.57 34.87
C GLN A 91 37.10 -10.66 33.99
N THR A 92 38.13 -11.47 34.39
CA THR A 92 39.44 -11.48 33.71
C THR A 92 39.51 -12.35 32.45
N HIS A 93 38.41 -12.95 32.00
CA HIS A 93 38.37 -13.77 30.78
C HIS A 93 37.31 -13.30 29.78
N SER A 94 37.34 -12.01 29.44
CA SER A 94 36.80 -11.60 28.13
C SER A 94 37.77 -12.11 27.07
N PRO A 95 37.37 -13.00 26.17
CA PRO A 95 38.25 -13.44 25.10
C PRO A 95 38.39 -12.26 24.13
N THR A 96 39.53 -11.56 24.21
CA THR A 96 40.05 -10.76 23.07
C THR A 96 40.48 -11.73 21.97
N GLY A 97 39.54 -12.36 21.33
CA GLY A 97 39.72 -13.19 20.18
C GLY A 97 38.47 -13.01 19.30
N GLN A 98 38.66 -12.73 18.03
CA GLN A 98 37.60 -12.71 17.01
C GLN A 98 36.83 -14.06 16.99
N GLY A 99 36.01 -14.30 18.00
CA GLY A 99 35.09 -15.42 18.10
C GLY A 99 33.73 -14.97 17.59
N THR A 100 33.23 -15.67 16.60
CA THR A 100 31.83 -15.60 16.17
C THR A 100 30.92 -15.63 17.39
N SER A 101 30.02 -14.64 17.52
CA SER A 101 28.97 -14.64 18.55
C SER A 101 28.31 -16.01 18.64
N PRO A 102 28.01 -16.54 19.83
CA PRO A 102 27.34 -17.83 19.95
C PRO A 102 26.04 -17.80 19.14
N PRO A 103 25.69 -18.89 18.45
CA PRO A 103 24.46 -18.94 17.68
C PRO A 103 23.26 -18.73 18.60
N ASP A 104 22.23 -18.05 18.09
CA ASP A 104 20.96 -17.92 18.79
C ASP A 104 20.47 -19.33 19.22
N ILE A 105 20.10 -19.45 20.50
CA ILE A 105 19.69 -20.72 21.14
C ILE A 105 18.58 -21.40 20.31
N MET A 106 17.68 -20.61 19.70
CA MET A 106 16.58 -21.14 18.88
C MET A 106 17.03 -21.68 17.50
N GLN A 107 18.24 -21.41 17.07
CA GLN A 107 18.81 -21.94 15.81
C GLN A 107 19.59 -23.26 15.98
N ILE A 108 19.77 -23.71 17.22
CA ILE A 108 20.47 -24.94 17.54
C ILE A 108 19.50 -26.12 17.32
N SER A 109 19.93 -27.15 16.59
CA SER A 109 19.09 -28.35 16.41
C SER A 109 18.87 -29.08 17.71
N GLU A 110 17.72 -29.74 17.90
CA GLU A 110 17.42 -30.54 19.09
C GLU A 110 18.50 -31.60 19.37
N ALA A 111 19.05 -32.22 18.33
CA ALA A 111 20.12 -33.21 18.46
C ALA A 111 21.42 -32.59 19.01
N ASP A 112 21.82 -31.42 18.47
CA ASP A 112 23.02 -30.70 18.93
C ASP A 112 22.81 -30.16 20.35
N TRP A 113 21.59 -29.77 20.73
CA TRP A 113 21.22 -29.30 22.06
C TRP A 113 21.22 -30.45 23.09
N ALA A 114 20.69 -31.62 22.71
CA ALA A 114 20.74 -32.83 23.55
C ALA A 114 22.18 -33.27 23.83
N GLU A 115 23.05 -33.20 22.81
CA GLU A 115 24.48 -33.50 22.98
C GLU A 115 25.17 -32.46 23.88
N ALA A 116 24.83 -31.18 23.79
CA ALA A 116 25.34 -30.14 24.68
C ALA A 116 24.93 -30.37 26.12
N LYS A 117 23.68 -30.80 26.40
CA LYS A 117 23.21 -31.20 27.73
C LYS A 117 23.99 -32.40 28.28
N ARG A 118 24.18 -33.45 27.47
CA ARG A 118 24.96 -34.61 27.82
C ARG A 118 26.40 -34.24 28.21
N ARG A 119 27.05 -33.38 27.41
CA ARG A 119 28.39 -32.88 27.72
C ARG A 119 28.40 -32.08 29.01
N ALA A 120 27.43 -31.25 29.28
CA ALA A 120 27.35 -30.45 30.49
C ALA A 120 27.17 -31.32 31.75
N GLN A 121 26.38 -32.39 31.67
CA GLN A 121 26.20 -33.34 32.77
C GLN A 121 27.52 -34.00 33.19
N ILE A 122 28.36 -34.36 32.20
CA ILE A 122 29.65 -35.01 32.45
C ILE A 122 30.74 -34.00 32.86
N LEU A 123 30.75 -32.82 32.20
CA LEU A 123 31.80 -31.82 32.42
C LEU A 123 31.51 -30.88 33.60
N GLY A 124 30.26 -30.75 34.05
CA GLY A 124 29.88 -29.86 35.15
C GLY A 124 30.65 -30.17 36.45
N PRO A 125 30.63 -31.43 36.93
CA PRO A 125 31.42 -31.82 38.10
C PRO A 125 32.94 -31.60 37.96
N LEU A 126 33.45 -31.78 36.72
CA LEU A 126 34.87 -31.60 36.42
C LEU A 126 35.26 -30.11 36.35
N ALA A 127 34.31 -29.27 35.94
CA ALA A 127 34.53 -27.82 35.87
C ALA A 127 34.66 -27.17 37.27
N ALA A 128 34.05 -27.77 38.29
CA ALA A 128 34.14 -27.33 39.67
C ALA A 128 35.50 -27.66 40.35
N LEU A 129 36.31 -28.53 39.75
CA LEU A 129 37.65 -28.88 40.30
C LEU A 129 38.66 -27.81 39.84
N ASP A 130 39.53 -27.35 40.75
CA ASP A 130 40.60 -26.41 40.38
C ASP A 130 41.54 -27.02 39.31
N VAL A 131 41.92 -28.27 39.50
CA VAL A 131 42.73 -29.04 38.54
C VAL A 131 42.01 -30.36 38.21
N CYS A 132 41.78 -30.64 36.94
CA CYS A 132 41.20 -31.93 36.51
C CYS A 132 42.30 -32.95 36.29
N PRO A 133 42.36 -34.02 37.13
CA PRO A 133 43.36 -35.08 36.98
C PRO A 133 43.20 -35.85 35.67
N LEU A 134 44.30 -36.32 35.09
CA LEU A 134 44.30 -37.07 33.80
C LEU A 134 43.39 -38.29 33.83
N ALA A 135 43.38 -39.06 34.92
CA ALA A 135 42.51 -40.22 35.04
C ALA A 135 41.03 -39.90 34.98
N VAL A 136 40.61 -38.77 35.61
CA VAL A 136 39.21 -38.28 35.59
C VAL A 136 38.85 -37.81 34.17
N ALA A 137 39.78 -37.09 33.51
CA ALA A 137 39.57 -36.64 32.14
C ALA A 137 39.51 -37.84 31.13
N GLN A 138 40.24 -38.91 31.40
CA GLN A 138 40.18 -40.16 30.62
C GLN A 138 38.84 -40.89 30.76
N ASN A 139 38.27 -40.94 31.96
CA ASN A 139 36.94 -41.51 32.19
C ASN A 139 35.85 -40.70 31.45
N ALA A 140 35.84 -39.38 31.56
CA ALA A 140 34.93 -38.51 30.84
C ALA A 140 35.11 -38.61 29.32
N ALA A 141 36.35 -38.81 28.86
CA ALA A 141 36.66 -39.02 27.44
C ALA A 141 36.08 -40.37 26.90
N ALA A 142 36.09 -41.41 27.73
CA ALA A 142 35.45 -42.67 27.39
C ALA A 142 33.92 -42.54 27.29
N GLU A 143 33.29 -41.85 28.21
CA GLU A 143 31.85 -41.61 28.21
C GLU A 143 31.39 -40.74 26.98
N LEU A 144 32.19 -39.73 26.61
CA LEU A 144 31.90 -38.86 25.49
C LEU A 144 32.46 -39.35 24.17
N SER A 145 33.08 -40.54 24.13
CA SER A 145 33.73 -41.16 22.94
C SER A 145 34.69 -40.18 22.25
N CYS A 146 35.51 -39.47 23.03
CA CYS A 146 36.46 -38.47 22.51
C CYS A 146 37.84 -38.64 23.18
N SER A 147 38.82 -37.80 22.81
CA SER A 147 40.15 -37.83 23.47
C SER A 147 40.18 -36.99 24.73
N ALA A 148 41.02 -37.39 25.71
CA ALA A 148 41.25 -36.60 26.95
C ALA A 148 41.68 -35.16 26.65
N ARG A 149 42.45 -34.93 25.56
CA ARG A 149 42.81 -33.56 25.10
C ARG A 149 41.56 -32.75 24.74
N HIS A 150 40.57 -33.41 24.11
CA HIS A 150 39.31 -32.74 23.76
C HIS A 150 38.49 -32.36 25.00
N ILE A 151 38.50 -33.20 26.04
CA ILE A 151 37.89 -32.91 27.34
C ILE A 151 38.46 -31.62 27.94
N TYR A 152 39.79 -31.47 28.00
CA TYR A 152 40.42 -30.24 28.50
C TYR A 152 40.03 -29.01 27.64
N THR A 153 39.88 -29.21 26.33
CA THR A 153 39.42 -28.12 25.45
C THR A 153 37.98 -27.72 25.79
N LEU A 154 37.09 -28.68 25.94
CA LEU A 154 35.68 -28.44 26.30
C LEU A 154 35.55 -27.82 27.69
N LEU A 155 36.31 -28.31 28.68
CA LEU A 155 36.36 -27.74 30.04
C LEU A 155 36.82 -26.29 30.04
N ARG A 156 37.84 -25.95 29.24
CA ARG A 156 38.32 -24.57 29.12
C ARG A 156 37.21 -23.66 28.53
N VAL A 157 36.53 -24.12 27.46
CA VAL A 157 35.44 -23.36 26.83
C VAL A 157 34.25 -23.21 27.77
N TYR A 158 33.89 -24.30 28.46
CA TYR A 158 32.76 -24.32 29.41
C TYR A 158 33.00 -23.40 30.59
N ARG A 159 34.21 -23.44 31.22
CA ARG A 159 34.61 -22.51 32.28
C ARG A 159 34.62 -21.07 31.78
N ALA A 160 35.23 -20.79 30.62
CA ALA A 160 35.30 -19.44 30.05
C ALA A 160 33.91 -18.85 29.72
N SER A 161 32.91 -19.70 29.44
CA SER A 161 31.52 -19.28 29.21
C SER A 161 30.68 -19.15 30.47
N GLY A 162 31.24 -19.34 31.65
CA GLY A 162 30.47 -19.34 32.90
C GLY A 162 29.51 -20.54 33.05
N GLY A 163 29.78 -21.67 32.40
CA GLY A 163 28.96 -22.86 32.50
C GLY A 163 27.73 -22.87 31.60
N THR A 164 27.71 -22.12 30.50
CA THR A 164 26.59 -22.07 29.59
C THR A 164 26.52 -23.29 28.65
N LEU A 165 25.32 -23.87 28.49
CA LEU A 165 25.10 -25.04 27.60
C LEU A 165 25.46 -24.76 26.15
N SER A 166 25.18 -23.55 25.65
CA SER A 166 25.47 -23.15 24.29
C SER A 166 26.96 -23.24 23.90
N ALA A 167 27.86 -23.12 24.90
CA ALA A 167 29.31 -23.25 24.69
C ALA A 167 29.75 -24.68 24.38
N LEU A 168 28.95 -25.69 24.73
CA LEU A 168 29.23 -27.12 24.53
C LEU A 168 28.56 -27.70 23.26
N VAL A 169 27.85 -26.87 22.50
CA VAL A 169 27.25 -27.30 21.25
C VAL A 169 28.33 -27.76 20.27
N PRO A 170 28.15 -28.92 19.58
CA PRO A 170 29.12 -29.43 18.65
C PRO A 170 29.39 -28.45 17.51
N SER A 171 30.61 -27.96 17.34
CA SER A 171 30.97 -27.14 16.20
C SER A 171 31.07 -28.03 14.95
N LYS A 172 30.21 -27.78 13.97
CA LYS A 172 30.32 -28.44 12.67
C LYS A 172 31.57 -27.94 11.97
N HIS A 173 32.61 -28.76 11.92
CA HIS A 173 33.85 -28.44 11.19
C HIS A 173 33.50 -28.08 9.73
N SER A 174 33.64 -26.84 9.35
CA SER A 174 33.54 -26.41 7.96
C SER A 174 34.81 -26.77 7.18
N GLY A 175 35.16 -28.04 7.14
CA GLY A 175 36.43 -28.54 6.58
C GLY A 175 36.79 -27.87 5.25
N GLY A 176 37.76 -26.97 5.31
CA GLY A 176 38.34 -26.31 4.10
C GLY A 176 37.42 -25.39 3.32
N LYS A 177 36.22 -25.04 3.83
CA LYS A 177 35.34 -24.02 3.24
C LYS A 177 36.01 -22.65 3.33
N GLY A 178 36.27 -22.04 2.17
CA GLY A 178 36.84 -20.68 2.07
C GLY A 178 38.30 -20.58 1.62
N LYS A 179 39.09 -21.67 1.62
CA LYS A 179 40.41 -21.64 1.01
C LYS A 179 40.28 -22.01 -0.48
N GLY A 180 40.58 -21.08 -1.38
CA GLY A 180 40.59 -21.31 -2.81
C GLY A 180 41.56 -22.45 -3.16
N ARG A 181 41.03 -23.47 -3.85
CA ARG A 181 41.82 -24.62 -4.35
C ARG A 181 42.22 -24.42 -5.81
N LEU A 182 41.79 -23.34 -6.43
CA LEU A 182 42.08 -23.00 -7.82
C LEU A 182 43.31 -22.08 -7.88
N SER A 183 44.01 -22.10 -8.99
CA SER A 183 45.06 -21.12 -9.25
C SER A 183 44.49 -19.72 -9.36
N THR A 184 45.30 -18.73 -9.05
CA THR A 184 44.92 -17.30 -9.10
C THR A 184 44.39 -16.90 -10.48
N ASP A 185 45.04 -17.41 -11.55
CA ASP A 185 44.67 -17.14 -12.95
C ASP A 185 43.29 -17.70 -13.30
N LEU A 186 42.97 -18.89 -12.79
CA LEU A 186 41.67 -19.50 -13.03
C LEU A 186 40.55 -18.82 -12.24
N GLU A 187 40.79 -18.39 -11.00
CA GLU A 187 39.83 -17.57 -10.23
C GLU A 187 39.58 -16.23 -10.95
N ALA A 188 40.63 -15.53 -11.37
CA ALA A 188 40.51 -14.26 -12.11
C ALA A 188 39.69 -14.43 -13.39
N MET A 189 39.91 -15.53 -14.14
CA MET A 189 39.16 -15.83 -15.37
C MET A 189 37.67 -16.07 -15.06
N ILE A 190 37.33 -16.80 -13.98
CA ILE A 190 35.94 -17.04 -13.57
C ILE A 190 35.28 -15.72 -13.20
N GLU A 191 35.94 -14.88 -12.39
CA GLU A 191 35.44 -13.56 -11.97
C GLU A 191 35.20 -12.63 -13.15
N THR A 192 36.14 -12.53 -14.07
CA THR A 192 36.02 -11.74 -15.30
C THR A 192 34.85 -12.24 -16.16
N THR A 193 34.74 -13.55 -16.36
CA THR A 193 33.64 -14.12 -17.13
C THR A 193 32.28 -13.85 -16.48
N ILE A 194 32.20 -13.93 -15.16
CA ILE A 194 30.97 -13.59 -14.42
C ILE A 194 30.64 -12.10 -14.60
N ALA A 195 31.60 -11.21 -14.49
CA ALA A 195 31.40 -9.79 -14.62
C ALA A 195 30.93 -9.38 -16.03
N GLU A 196 31.55 -9.94 -17.06
CA GLU A 196 31.31 -9.61 -18.47
C GLU A 196 30.06 -10.29 -19.05
N GLU A 197 29.74 -11.50 -18.61
CA GLU A 197 28.76 -12.33 -19.27
C GLU A 197 27.51 -12.65 -18.43
N TYR A 198 27.66 -12.77 -17.10
CA TYR A 198 26.54 -13.09 -16.21
C TYR A 198 25.87 -11.86 -15.65
N LEU A 199 26.67 -10.89 -15.20
CA LEU A 199 26.21 -9.64 -14.60
C LEU A 199 25.83 -8.60 -15.66
N THR A 200 25.04 -9.02 -16.65
CA THR A 200 24.63 -8.20 -17.80
C THR A 200 23.13 -8.23 -18.00
N PRO A 201 22.52 -7.23 -18.66
CA PRO A 201 21.08 -7.18 -18.94
C PRO A 201 20.55 -8.34 -19.80
N GLN A 202 21.45 -9.06 -20.52
CA GLN A 202 21.06 -10.21 -21.34
C GLN A 202 20.63 -11.43 -20.53
N LYS A 203 20.85 -11.43 -19.21
CA LYS A 203 20.40 -12.47 -18.27
C LYS A 203 20.80 -13.89 -18.66
N ARG A 204 22.05 -14.08 -19.15
CA ARG A 204 22.54 -15.39 -19.54
C ARG A 204 22.40 -16.42 -18.42
N THR A 205 22.14 -17.67 -18.79
CA THR A 205 21.94 -18.77 -17.83
C THR A 205 23.25 -19.21 -17.20
N ALA A 206 23.19 -19.82 -16.00
CA ALA A 206 24.38 -20.35 -15.33
C ALA A 206 25.14 -21.40 -16.19
N GLN A 207 24.40 -22.17 -16.99
CA GLN A 207 25.05 -23.14 -17.91
C GLN A 207 25.87 -22.43 -18.97
N ARG A 208 25.37 -21.35 -19.55
CA ARG A 208 26.11 -20.60 -20.56
C ARG A 208 27.41 -19.99 -20.00
N ILE A 209 27.44 -19.62 -18.73
CA ILE A 209 28.65 -19.13 -18.08
C ILE A 209 29.67 -20.28 -17.87
N VAL A 210 29.20 -21.46 -17.48
CA VAL A 210 30.06 -22.66 -17.38
C VAL A 210 30.72 -22.97 -18.72
N ASP A 211 29.95 -22.93 -19.80
CA ASP A 211 30.44 -23.23 -21.15
C ASP A 211 31.46 -22.17 -21.61
N GLU A 212 31.18 -20.89 -21.28
CA GLU A 212 32.10 -19.77 -21.59
C GLU A 212 33.41 -19.85 -20.83
N VAL A 213 33.38 -20.17 -19.52
CA VAL A 213 34.58 -20.42 -18.73
C VAL A 213 35.41 -21.57 -19.33
N ARG A 214 34.77 -22.67 -19.71
CA ARG A 214 35.47 -23.81 -20.39
C ARG A 214 36.13 -23.34 -21.68
N ARG A 215 35.40 -22.59 -22.51
CA ARG A 215 35.92 -22.05 -23.78
C ARG A 215 37.16 -21.20 -23.56
N ARG A 216 37.09 -20.26 -22.60
CA ARG A 216 38.24 -19.36 -22.25
C ARG A 216 39.43 -20.17 -21.70
N CYS A 217 39.17 -21.17 -20.85
CA CYS A 217 40.22 -22.05 -20.35
C CYS A 217 40.93 -22.83 -21.50
N HIS A 218 40.20 -23.32 -22.48
CA HIS A 218 40.80 -23.95 -23.65
C HIS A 218 41.65 -23.00 -24.48
N GLN A 219 41.24 -21.76 -24.63
CA GLN A 219 41.98 -20.71 -25.35
C GLN A 219 43.32 -20.33 -24.66
N THR A 220 43.35 -20.40 -23.32
CA THR A 220 44.52 -20.06 -22.51
C THR A 220 45.31 -21.27 -22.03
N ASN A 221 45.00 -22.47 -22.53
CA ASN A 221 45.66 -23.73 -22.14
C ASN A 221 45.56 -24.04 -20.63
N LEU A 222 44.52 -23.55 -19.96
CA LEU A 222 44.24 -23.86 -18.57
C LEU A 222 43.29 -25.06 -18.45
N LYS A 223 43.47 -25.87 -17.40
CA LYS A 223 42.53 -26.95 -17.11
C LYS A 223 41.21 -26.40 -16.63
N PRO A 224 40.07 -26.64 -17.31
CA PRO A 224 38.79 -26.07 -16.90
C PRO A 224 38.34 -26.59 -15.53
N PRO A 225 37.69 -25.74 -14.71
CA PRO A 225 37.16 -26.14 -13.42
C PRO A 225 35.92 -27.01 -13.59
N GLY A 226 35.57 -27.79 -12.58
CA GLY A 226 34.28 -28.49 -12.55
C GLY A 226 33.10 -27.52 -12.55
N ASP A 227 32.00 -27.93 -13.20
CA ASP A 227 30.74 -27.12 -13.33
C ASP A 227 30.21 -26.59 -11.99
N HIS A 228 30.27 -27.45 -10.97
CA HIS A 228 29.86 -27.07 -9.61
C HIS A 228 30.66 -25.90 -9.03
N THR A 229 31.94 -25.79 -9.41
CA THR A 229 32.80 -24.70 -8.94
C THR A 229 32.30 -23.36 -9.46
N VAL A 230 32.05 -23.28 -10.78
CA VAL A 230 31.51 -22.05 -11.41
C VAL A 230 30.13 -21.72 -10.86
N ARG A 231 29.22 -22.71 -10.80
CA ARG A 231 27.85 -22.50 -10.25
C ARG A 231 27.87 -22.01 -8.80
N ARG A 232 28.81 -22.52 -8.00
CA ARG A 232 28.96 -22.07 -6.60
C ARG A 232 29.45 -20.64 -6.53
N ARG A 233 30.33 -20.16 -7.43
CA ARG A 233 30.72 -18.75 -7.50
C ARG A 233 29.53 -17.86 -7.83
N LEU A 234 28.65 -18.29 -8.74
CA LEU A 234 27.40 -17.59 -9.06
C LEU A 234 26.46 -17.50 -7.86
N GLN A 235 26.36 -18.57 -7.04
CA GLN A 235 25.50 -18.61 -5.86
C GLN A 235 25.96 -17.70 -4.71
N VAL A 236 27.27 -17.42 -4.63
CA VAL A 236 27.86 -16.57 -3.58
C VAL A 236 27.74 -15.08 -3.95
N LEU A 237 27.37 -14.74 -5.19
CA LEU A 237 27.17 -13.35 -5.58
C LEU A 237 26.10 -12.69 -4.72
N ARG A 238 26.34 -11.44 -4.35
CA ARG A 238 25.33 -10.64 -3.63
C ARG A 238 24.09 -10.50 -4.49
N ALA A 239 22.96 -10.83 -3.91
CA ALA A 239 21.67 -10.84 -4.64
C ALA A 239 21.25 -9.42 -5.09
N ASP A 240 21.57 -8.39 -4.30
CA ASP A 240 21.29 -6.99 -4.62
C ASP A 240 22.13 -6.49 -5.82
N ASP A 241 23.43 -6.78 -5.85
CA ASP A 241 24.32 -6.41 -6.96
C ASP A 241 23.96 -7.18 -8.23
N THR A 242 23.69 -8.48 -8.09
CA THR A 242 23.27 -9.32 -9.20
C THR A 242 21.98 -8.78 -9.83
N LEU A 243 20.98 -8.44 -9.04
CA LEU A 243 19.72 -7.90 -9.54
C LEU A 243 19.93 -6.50 -10.16
N ARG A 244 20.76 -5.66 -9.54
CA ARG A 244 21.10 -4.32 -10.05
C ARG A 244 21.71 -4.38 -11.44
N ARG A 245 22.69 -5.25 -11.67
CA ARG A 245 23.38 -5.36 -12.96
C ARG A 245 22.54 -6.07 -14.03
N ARG A 246 21.74 -7.06 -13.64
CA ARG A 246 20.92 -7.85 -14.57
C ARG A 246 19.57 -7.23 -14.89
N GLU A 247 18.95 -6.49 -13.97
CA GLU A 247 17.59 -5.98 -14.10
C GLU A 247 17.45 -4.47 -13.84
N GLY A 248 18.58 -3.83 -13.51
CA GLY A 248 18.64 -2.39 -13.30
C GLY A 248 18.50 -1.97 -11.84
N ALA A 249 18.99 -0.77 -11.55
CA ALA A 249 19.06 -0.21 -10.21
C ALA A 249 17.68 -0.04 -9.56
N ARG A 250 16.65 0.31 -10.35
CA ARG A 250 15.28 0.48 -9.88
C ARG A 250 14.73 -0.80 -9.24
N ARG A 251 14.89 -1.94 -9.92
CA ARG A 251 14.38 -3.22 -9.44
C ARG A 251 15.14 -3.76 -8.22
N ALA A 252 16.46 -3.50 -8.18
CA ALA A 252 17.27 -3.82 -7.02
C ALA A 252 16.87 -3.01 -5.79
N ARG A 253 16.65 -1.70 -5.93
CA ARG A 253 16.13 -0.85 -4.85
C ARG A 253 14.79 -1.35 -4.34
N GLN A 254 13.83 -1.59 -5.22
CA GLN A 254 12.50 -2.07 -4.84
C GLN A 254 12.54 -3.37 -4.02
N LYS A 255 13.52 -4.24 -4.27
CA LYS A 255 13.59 -5.55 -3.61
C LYS A 255 14.43 -5.57 -2.34
N PHE A 256 15.52 -4.80 -2.30
CA PHE A 256 16.53 -4.91 -1.24
C PHE A 256 16.69 -3.65 -0.39
N GLU A 257 16.19 -2.51 -0.84
CA GLU A 257 16.26 -1.29 -0.04
C GLU A 257 15.22 -1.35 1.08
N PRO A 258 15.62 -1.16 2.35
CA PRO A 258 14.67 -1.09 3.44
C PRO A 258 13.67 0.02 3.16
N VAL A 259 12.39 -0.24 3.43
CA VAL A 259 11.34 0.77 3.32
C VAL A 259 11.49 1.76 4.49
N PRO A 260 12.06 2.95 4.30
CA PRO A 260 12.24 3.90 5.38
C PRO A 260 10.89 4.55 5.68
N GLY A 261 10.38 4.31 6.88
CA GLY A 261 9.20 4.97 7.40
C GLY A 261 7.87 4.39 6.91
N THR A 262 6.83 4.73 7.62
CA THR A 262 5.43 4.54 7.24
C THR A 262 4.85 5.88 6.84
N PHE A 263 3.85 5.90 5.96
CA PHE A 263 3.05 7.11 5.73
C PHE A 263 2.56 7.62 7.10
N PRO A 264 2.73 8.91 7.44
CA PRO A 264 2.26 9.44 8.72
C PRO A 264 0.79 9.07 8.92
N PRO A 265 0.41 8.44 10.05
CA PRO A 265 -0.98 8.08 10.27
C PRO A 265 -1.82 9.38 10.30
N PRO A 266 -2.90 9.45 9.50
CA PRO A 266 -3.80 10.60 9.58
C PRO A 266 -4.45 10.64 10.96
N SER A 267 -4.74 11.86 11.43
CA SER A 267 -5.24 12.07 12.79
C SER A 267 -6.75 11.86 12.92
N TRP A 268 -7.51 11.86 11.80
CA TRP A 268 -8.97 11.76 11.79
C TRP A 268 -9.49 11.21 10.45
N PRO A 269 -10.76 10.77 10.41
CA PRO A 269 -11.40 10.30 9.18
C PRO A 269 -11.40 11.36 8.08
N LEU A 270 -11.13 10.94 6.85
CA LEU A 270 -11.06 11.78 5.64
C LEU A 270 -9.94 12.83 5.65
N ALA A 271 -9.04 12.86 6.66
CA ALA A 271 -7.86 13.72 6.59
C ALA A 271 -7.00 13.39 5.35
N VAL A 272 -6.86 12.12 5.02
CA VAL A 272 -6.18 11.65 3.81
C VAL A 272 -7.00 10.56 3.14
N VAL A 273 -7.39 10.80 1.90
CA VAL A 273 -8.03 9.81 1.05
C VAL A 273 -7.09 9.41 -0.09
N GLN A 274 -6.90 8.12 -0.29
CA GLN A 274 -6.15 7.59 -1.44
C GLN A 274 -7.12 7.18 -2.53
N ILE A 275 -6.80 7.51 -3.79
CA ILE A 275 -7.53 7.01 -4.97
C ILE A 275 -6.56 6.25 -5.87
N ASP A 276 -7.05 5.14 -6.43
CA ASP A 276 -6.31 4.34 -7.38
C ASP A 276 -7.24 3.62 -8.35
N HIS A 277 -6.68 3.11 -9.45
CA HIS A 277 -7.40 2.45 -10.53
C HIS A 277 -6.92 1.01 -10.70
N THR A 278 -7.86 0.11 -10.96
CA THR A 278 -7.53 -1.27 -11.34
C THR A 278 -8.51 -1.80 -12.39
N PRO A 279 -8.05 -2.59 -13.38
CA PRO A 279 -8.96 -3.39 -14.17
C PRO A 279 -9.60 -4.47 -13.28
N VAL A 280 -10.92 -4.58 -13.31
CA VAL A 280 -11.62 -5.62 -12.55
C VAL A 280 -11.34 -7.00 -13.15
N ASP A 281 -11.02 -7.98 -12.31
CA ASP A 281 -10.74 -9.35 -12.73
C ASP A 281 -12.00 -10.14 -13.08
N LEU A 282 -12.91 -9.50 -13.81
CA LEU A 282 -14.19 -10.07 -14.24
C LEU A 282 -14.56 -9.57 -15.64
N ILE A 283 -15.13 -10.45 -16.44
CA ILE A 283 -15.75 -10.08 -17.71
C ILE A 283 -17.23 -9.81 -17.47
N VAL A 284 -17.68 -8.63 -17.85
CA VAL A 284 -19.11 -8.28 -17.81
C VAL A 284 -19.79 -8.52 -19.17
N VAL A 285 -21.12 -8.67 -19.10
CA VAL A 285 -21.97 -8.85 -20.28
C VAL A 285 -22.80 -7.60 -20.56
N ASP A 286 -23.23 -7.44 -21.80
CA ASP A 286 -24.21 -6.40 -22.17
C ASP A 286 -25.60 -6.75 -21.62
N GLU A 287 -26.42 -5.74 -21.36
CA GLU A 287 -27.75 -5.93 -20.78
C GLU A 287 -28.77 -6.55 -21.75
N GLN A 288 -28.60 -6.30 -23.05
CA GLN A 288 -29.60 -6.72 -24.04
C GLN A 288 -29.46 -8.18 -24.46
N TYR A 289 -28.23 -8.61 -24.77
CA TYR A 289 -27.97 -9.93 -25.33
C TYR A 289 -27.28 -10.86 -24.34
N ARG A 290 -26.90 -10.35 -23.16
CA ARG A 290 -26.15 -11.09 -22.11
C ARG A 290 -24.87 -11.73 -22.64
N ARG A 291 -24.18 -11.06 -23.58
CA ARG A 291 -22.93 -11.53 -24.19
C ARG A 291 -21.73 -10.76 -23.66
N PRO A 292 -20.57 -11.41 -23.55
CA PRO A 292 -19.35 -10.80 -23.00
C PRO A 292 -18.94 -9.53 -23.76
N ILE A 293 -18.65 -8.44 -23.03
CA ILE A 293 -18.16 -7.17 -23.56
C ILE A 293 -16.77 -6.80 -23.05
N GLY A 294 -16.25 -7.50 -22.04
CA GLY A 294 -14.90 -7.37 -21.51
C GLY A 294 -14.85 -6.89 -20.07
N ARG A 295 -13.64 -6.58 -19.64
CA ARG A 295 -13.34 -6.16 -18.25
C ARG A 295 -13.66 -4.67 -18.08
N PRO A 296 -14.34 -4.27 -17.01
CA PRO A 296 -14.44 -2.87 -16.62
C PRO A 296 -13.21 -2.44 -15.79
N TYR A 297 -13.13 -1.15 -15.49
CA TYR A 297 -12.17 -0.55 -14.57
C TYR A 297 -12.86 -0.07 -13.31
N LEU A 298 -12.24 -0.31 -12.17
CA LEU A 298 -12.65 0.20 -10.88
C LEU A 298 -11.70 1.33 -10.46
N THR A 299 -12.24 2.49 -10.17
CA THR A 299 -11.56 3.58 -9.47
C THR A 299 -12.10 3.58 -8.05
N LEU A 300 -11.23 3.48 -7.05
CA LEU A 300 -11.60 3.34 -5.66
C LEU A 300 -10.97 4.43 -4.80
N ALA A 301 -11.75 5.02 -3.92
CA ALA A 301 -11.29 5.90 -2.87
C ALA A 301 -11.28 5.16 -1.52
N ILE A 302 -10.23 5.34 -0.73
CA ILE A 302 -10.13 4.80 0.63
C ILE A 302 -9.69 5.87 1.61
N ASP A 303 -10.38 5.96 2.74
CA ASP A 303 -9.93 6.75 3.88
C ASP A 303 -8.78 6.04 4.59
N VAL A 304 -7.63 6.72 4.64
CA VAL A 304 -6.41 6.14 5.23
C VAL A 304 -6.51 5.98 6.73
N TYR A 305 -7.33 6.78 7.42
CA TYR A 305 -7.57 6.67 8.86
C TYR A 305 -8.37 5.44 9.24
N SER A 306 -9.59 5.36 8.76
CA SER A 306 -10.56 4.31 9.15
C SER A 306 -10.46 3.03 8.30
N ARG A 307 -9.80 3.08 7.14
CA ARG A 307 -9.83 2.04 6.11
C ARG A 307 -11.20 1.86 5.46
N CYS A 308 -12.16 2.74 5.74
CA CYS A 308 -13.44 2.74 5.05
C CYS A 308 -13.30 3.22 3.60
N ILE A 309 -14.21 2.75 2.76
CA ILE A 309 -14.32 3.16 1.35
C ILE A 309 -15.40 4.24 1.29
N PRO A 310 -15.05 5.53 1.09
CA PRO A 310 -16.04 6.59 0.95
C PRO A 310 -16.71 6.60 -0.43
N GLY A 311 -16.07 6.05 -1.47
CA GLY A 311 -16.64 6.03 -2.80
C GLY A 311 -15.86 5.22 -3.81
N PHE A 312 -16.50 4.91 -4.93
CA PHE A 312 -15.89 4.27 -6.08
C PHE A 312 -16.55 4.74 -7.39
N CYS A 313 -15.91 4.45 -8.51
CA CYS A 313 -16.46 4.60 -9.85
C CYS A 313 -16.13 3.37 -10.68
N LEU A 314 -17.14 2.74 -11.26
CA LEU A 314 -16.99 1.60 -12.16
C LEU A 314 -17.22 2.07 -13.61
N SER A 315 -16.32 1.74 -14.53
CA SER A 315 -16.39 2.21 -15.91
C SER A 315 -15.88 1.18 -16.91
N LEU A 316 -16.48 1.16 -18.11
CA LEU A 316 -15.93 0.44 -19.25
C LEU A 316 -14.82 1.23 -19.97
N GLU A 317 -14.72 2.53 -19.70
CA GLU A 317 -13.64 3.37 -20.19
C GLU A 317 -12.34 3.15 -19.42
N ALA A 318 -11.22 3.34 -20.11
CA ALA A 318 -9.92 3.36 -19.43
C ALA A 318 -9.87 4.47 -18.38
N PRO A 319 -9.04 4.32 -17.33
CA PRO A 319 -8.84 5.32 -16.30
C PRO A 319 -8.58 6.71 -16.89
N SER A 320 -9.17 7.72 -16.29
CA SER A 320 -9.07 9.10 -16.74
C SER A 320 -9.32 10.07 -15.58
N ALA A 321 -9.01 11.35 -15.79
CA ALA A 321 -9.37 12.41 -14.85
C ALA A 321 -10.86 12.44 -14.51
N VAL A 322 -11.73 12.05 -15.47
CA VAL A 322 -13.17 11.97 -15.24
C VAL A 322 -13.52 10.86 -14.25
N SER A 323 -12.96 9.66 -14.40
CA SER A 323 -13.22 8.56 -13.47
C SER A 323 -12.71 8.88 -12.05
N ALA A 324 -11.56 9.57 -11.94
CA ALA A 324 -11.04 10.06 -10.65
C ALA A 324 -11.97 11.11 -10.03
N GLY A 325 -12.40 12.09 -10.82
CA GLY A 325 -13.33 13.14 -10.38
C GLY A 325 -14.69 12.59 -9.95
N LEU A 326 -15.24 11.61 -10.68
CA LEU A 326 -16.50 10.93 -10.33
C LEU A 326 -16.36 10.09 -9.05
N CYS A 327 -15.25 9.40 -8.90
CA CYS A 327 -14.95 8.66 -7.66
C CYS A 327 -14.85 9.61 -6.47
N LEU A 328 -14.17 10.75 -6.62
CA LEU A 328 -14.07 11.76 -5.59
C LEU A 328 -15.44 12.38 -5.28
N ALA A 329 -16.23 12.74 -6.28
CA ALA A 329 -17.57 13.25 -6.08
C ALA A 329 -18.46 12.23 -5.35
N HIS A 330 -18.39 10.95 -5.71
CA HIS A 330 -19.07 9.88 -4.99
C HIS A 330 -18.57 9.75 -3.55
N ALA A 331 -17.27 9.95 -3.27
CA ALA A 331 -16.74 9.94 -1.91
C ALA A 331 -17.25 11.12 -1.05
N VAL A 332 -17.38 12.30 -1.67
CA VAL A 332 -17.75 13.54 -0.98
C VAL A 332 -19.25 13.62 -0.68
N LEU A 333 -20.10 13.18 -1.63
CA LEU A 333 -21.55 13.26 -1.51
C LEU A 333 -22.13 12.16 -0.60
N ASP A 334 -23.29 12.45 0.05
CA ASP A 334 -24.06 11.41 0.73
C ASP A 334 -24.57 10.38 -0.30
N LYS A 335 -24.92 9.18 0.19
CA LYS A 335 -25.22 8.04 -0.67
C LYS A 335 -26.70 7.72 -0.75
N ASP A 336 -27.56 8.42 -0.01
CA ASP A 336 -28.95 8.03 0.13
C ASP A 336 -29.68 8.02 -1.21
N THR A 337 -29.56 9.13 -1.99
CA THR A 337 -30.13 9.22 -3.33
C THR A 337 -29.50 8.19 -4.30
N TRP A 338 -28.18 7.99 -4.20
CA TRP A 338 -27.45 7.06 -5.07
C TRP A 338 -27.85 5.60 -4.81
N LEU A 339 -28.04 5.20 -3.56
CA LEU A 339 -28.52 3.88 -3.14
C LEU A 339 -29.99 3.67 -3.58
N ALA A 340 -30.84 4.66 -3.37
CA ALA A 340 -32.25 4.61 -3.76
C ALA A 340 -32.42 4.39 -5.29
N GLN A 341 -31.66 5.12 -6.12
CA GLN A 341 -31.68 4.93 -7.59
C GLN A 341 -31.27 3.52 -8.04
N ARG A 342 -30.54 2.79 -7.21
CA ARG A 342 -30.06 1.43 -7.50
C ARG A 342 -30.89 0.34 -6.81
N HIS A 343 -31.94 0.75 -6.10
CA HIS A 343 -32.78 -0.17 -5.31
C HIS A 343 -31.94 -1.00 -4.34
N LEU A 344 -31.05 -0.33 -3.59
CA LEU A 344 -30.21 -0.93 -2.57
C LEU A 344 -30.60 -0.40 -1.21
N ASP A 345 -30.88 -1.33 -0.29
CA ASP A 345 -31.19 -1.04 1.09
C ASP A 345 -29.92 -1.05 1.96
N GLY A 346 -29.95 -0.27 3.02
CA GLY A 346 -28.88 -0.21 4.00
C GLY A 346 -28.05 1.08 3.95
N PRO A 347 -27.40 1.45 5.06
CA PRO A 347 -26.69 2.71 5.16
C PRO A 347 -25.27 2.60 4.56
N TRP A 348 -24.88 3.66 3.86
CA TRP A 348 -23.45 3.93 3.55
C TRP A 348 -23.06 5.26 4.19
N PRO A 349 -22.68 5.28 5.48
CA PRO A 349 -22.52 6.51 6.24
C PRO A 349 -21.18 7.22 6.02
N ILE A 350 -20.32 6.70 5.15
CA ILE A 350 -19.01 7.27 4.90
C ILE A 350 -19.12 8.24 3.72
N TRP A 351 -19.05 9.54 4.02
CA TRP A 351 -19.08 10.63 3.04
C TRP A 351 -18.39 11.86 3.62
N GLY A 352 -18.00 12.79 2.77
CA GLY A 352 -17.45 14.07 3.17
C GLY A 352 -16.23 14.48 2.36
N LYS A 353 -15.91 15.75 2.40
CA LYS A 353 -14.76 16.33 1.72
C LYS A 353 -13.47 15.88 2.41
N PRO A 354 -12.52 15.28 1.69
CA PRO A 354 -11.18 14.99 2.24
C PRO A 354 -10.39 16.29 2.41
N ASP A 355 -9.50 16.32 3.41
CA ASP A 355 -8.56 17.43 3.54
C ASP A 355 -7.44 17.28 2.48
N CYS A 356 -6.93 16.05 2.29
CA CYS A 356 -5.88 15.74 1.34
C CYS A 356 -6.22 14.52 0.48
N LEU A 357 -5.96 14.64 -0.82
CA LEU A 357 -6.08 13.57 -1.78
C LEU A 357 -4.68 13.05 -2.14
N HIS A 358 -4.39 11.80 -1.83
CA HIS A 358 -3.09 11.17 -2.06
C HIS A 358 -3.15 10.23 -3.27
N LEU A 359 -2.54 10.65 -4.37
CA LEU A 359 -2.63 10.03 -5.69
C LEU A 359 -1.28 9.45 -6.13
N ASP A 360 -1.29 8.51 -7.07
CA ASP A 360 -0.06 8.09 -7.74
C ASP A 360 0.38 9.12 -8.81
N ASN A 361 1.48 8.82 -9.52
CA ASN A 361 1.99 9.68 -10.58
C ASN A 361 1.44 9.34 -11.97
N ALA A 362 0.31 8.66 -12.09
CA ALA A 362 -0.32 8.39 -13.37
C ALA A 362 -0.82 9.69 -14.02
N ALA A 363 -0.75 9.75 -15.35
CA ALA A 363 -1.01 10.98 -16.12
C ALA A 363 -2.43 11.55 -15.89
N GLU A 364 -3.41 10.69 -15.64
CA GLU A 364 -4.80 11.06 -15.36
C GLU A 364 -4.95 11.89 -14.08
N PHE A 365 -4.09 11.69 -13.08
CA PHE A 365 -4.09 12.43 -11.83
C PHE A 365 -3.38 13.79 -11.92
N HIS A 366 -2.63 14.06 -13.00
CA HIS A 366 -2.00 15.37 -13.26
C HIS A 366 -2.87 16.30 -14.09
N SER A 367 -4.16 15.98 -14.30
CA SER A 367 -5.04 16.82 -15.10
C SER A 367 -5.33 18.15 -14.42
N GLU A 368 -5.36 19.22 -15.23
CA GLU A 368 -5.71 20.56 -14.76
C GLU A 368 -7.13 20.61 -14.18
N ALA A 369 -8.06 19.84 -14.73
CA ALA A 369 -9.44 19.77 -14.25
C ALA A 369 -9.53 19.20 -12.84
N LEU A 370 -8.84 18.09 -12.57
CA LEU A 370 -8.82 17.49 -11.23
C LEU A 370 -8.16 18.44 -10.23
N ARG A 371 -7.00 18.99 -10.58
CA ARG A 371 -6.28 19.92 -9.71
C ARG A 371 -7.12 21.13 -9.35
N ARG A 372 -7.70 21.83 -10.34
CA ARG A 372 -8.52 23.02 -10.10
C ARG A 372 -9.83 22.71 -9.41
N GLY A 373 -10.43 21.54 -9.68
CA GLY A 373 -11.60 21.09 -8.95
C GLY A 373 -11.30 20.89 -7.47
N CYS A 374 -10.15 20.27 -7.15
CA CYS A 374 -9.70 20.12 -5.77
C CYS A 374 -9.38 21.46 -5.12
N ASP A 375 -8.64 22.35 -5.80
CA ASP A 375 -8.34 23.72 -5.31
C ASP A 375 -9.62 24.49 -4.98
N GLN A 376 -10.64 24.42 -5.88
CA GLN A 376 -11.94 25.09 -5.72
C GLN A 376 -12.66 24.66 -4.43
N HIS A 377 -12.54 23.39 -4.08
CA HIS A 377 -13.21 22.84 -2.90
C HIS A 377 -12.28 22.74 -1.67
N GLY A 378 -11.07 23.30 -1.74
CA GLY A 378 -10.10 23.28 -0.65
C GLY A 378 -9.68 21.86 -0.29
N ILE A 379 -9.33 21.06 -1.31
CA ILE A 379 -8.78 19.70 -1.19
C ILE A 379 -7.34 19.74 -1.65
N ASP A 380 -6.40 19.45 -0.78
CA ASP A 380 -4.99 19.38 -1.14
C ASP A 380 -4.69 18.12 -1.95
N ILE A 381 -3.84 18.24 -2.98
CA ILE A 381 -3.37 17.08 -3.74
C ILE A 381 -1.91 16.84 -3.42
N VAL A 382 -1.61 15.60 -3.00
CA VAL A 382 -0.24 15.12 -2.78
C VAL A 382 0.00 13.91 -3.67
N HIS A 383 0.99 14.01 -4.56
CA HIS A 383 1.41 12.88 -5.37
C HIS A 383 2.40 12.00 -4.63
N ARG A 384 2.28 10.68 -4.80
CA ARG A 384 3.19 9.71 -4.21
C ARG A 384 4.62 9.95 -4.71
N PRO A 385 5.64 9.86 -3.85
CA PRO A 385 7.02 9.94 -4.32
C PRO A 385 7.32 8.87 -5.37
N ILE A 386 7.99 9.26 -6.44
CA ILE A 386 8.39 8.35 -7.52
C ILE A 386 9.24 7.20 -6.93
N GLU A 387 9.01 5.98 -7.38
CA GLU A 387 9.73 4.76 -6.95
C GLU A 387 9.49 4.32 -5.48
N ARG A 388 8.47 4.85 -4.81
CA ARG A 388 8.09 4.43 -3.45
C ARG A 388 6.67 3.83 -3.39
N PRO A 389 6.45 2.62 -3.90
CA PRO A 389 5.11 2.01 -4.00
C PRO A 389 4.45 1.79 -2.64
N HIS A 390 5.22 1.65 -1.56
CA HIS A 390 4.68 1.44 -0.22
C HIS A 390 3.79 2.58 0.30
N TYR A 391 3.87 3.78 -0.28
CA TYR A 391 2.97 4.89 0.04
C TYR A 391 1.53 4.64 -0.45
N GLY A 392 1.34 3.78 -1.47
CA GLY A 392 0.04 3.35 -1.99
C GLY A 392 -0.51 2.08 -1.35
N GLY A 393 0.24 1.44 -0.45
CA GLY A 393 -0.07 0.11 0.07
C GLY A 393 -1.42 -0.04 0.76
N THR A 394 -2.08 1.05 1.15
CA THR A 394 -3.44 1.00 1.71
C THR A 394 -4.47 0.73 0.63
N VAL A 395 -4.52 1.54 -0.42
CA VAL A 395 -5.49 1.38 -1.51
C VAL A 395 -5.21 0.11 -2.33
N GLU A 396 -3.95 -0.21 -2.60
CA GLU A 396 -3.55 -1.43 -3.30
C GLU A 396 -4.01 -2.70 -2.58
N ARG A 397 -3.89 -2.73 -1.24
CA ARG A 397 -4.34 -3.87 -0.43
C ARG A 397 -5.85 -4.04 -0.45
N VAL A 398 -6.60 -2.95 -0.43
CA VAL A 398 -8.06 -2.99 -0.51
C VAL A 398 -8.51 -3.43 -1.89
N LEU A 399 -7.90 -2.90 -2.95
CA LEU A 399 -8.16 -3.35 -4.32
C LEU A 399 -7.87 -4.85 -4.46
N GLY A 400 -6.75 -5.34 -3.91
CA GLY A 400 -6.44 -6.77 -3.87
C GLY A 400 -7.50 -7.59 -3.13
N THR A 401 -8.00 -7.11 -1.99
CA THR A 401 -9.07 -7.78 -1.23
C THR A 401 -10.36 -7.86 -2.03
N LEU A 402 -10.78 -6.78 -2.69
CA LEU A 402 -11.97 -6.77 -3.53
C LEU A 402 -11.81 -7.68 -4.76
N MET A 403 -10.62 -7.73 -5.38
CA MET A 403 -10.36 -8.64 -6.49
C MET A 403 -10.40 -10.12 -6.06
N GLN A 404 -9.93 -10.46 -4.86
CA GLN A 404 -10.07 -11.81 -4.31
C GLN A 404 -11.54 -12.22 -4.14
N LEU A 405 -12.43 -11.31 -3.74
CA LEU A 405 -13.87 -11.57 -3.70
C LEU A 405 -14.45 -11.76 -5.11
N ILE A 406 -13.98 -10.98 -6.08
CA ILE A 406 -14.37 -11.09 -7.50
C ILE A 406 -13.97 -12.45 -8.08
N HIS A 407 -12.86 -13.06 -7.64
CA HIS A 407 -12.41 -14.36 -8.15
C HIS A 407 -13.40 -15.50 -7.85
N GLN A 408 -14.34 -15.29 -6.95
CA GLN A 408 -15.40 -16.25 -6.64
C GLN A 408 -16.60 -16.14 -7.59
N LEU A 409 -16.65 -15.10 -8.44
CA LEU A 409 -17.77 -14.85 -9.34
C LEU A 409 -17.59 -15.55 -10.70
N PRO A 410 -18.70 -15.97 -11.34
CA PRO A 410 -18.64 -16.49 -12.71
C PRO A 410 -18.20 -15.40 -13.69
N GLY A 411 -17.29 -15.76 -14.60
CA GLY A 411 -16.70 -14.80 -15.55
C GLY A 411 -15.41 -14.14 -15.05
N THR A 412 -14.87 -14.59 -13.91
CA THR A 412 -13.57 -14.10 -13.41
C THR A 412 -12.43 -14.42 -14.38
N THR A 413 -11.48 -13.49 -14.48
CA THR A 413 -10.25 -13.68 -15.26
C THR A 413 -9.07 -14.12 -14.41
N PHE A 414 -9.25 -14.17 -13.07
CA PHE A 414 -8.20 -14.34 -12.08
C PHE A 414 -7.07 -13.29 -12.19
N SER A 415 -6.16 -13.25 -11.24
CA SER A 415 -5.05 -12.28 -11.25
C SER A 415 -4.00 -12.59 -12.31
N ASN A 416 -3.83 -13.86 -12.66
CA ASN A 416 -2.81 -14.30 -13.62
C ASN A 416 -3.25 -15.53 -14.42
N LEU A 417 -2.53 -15.79 -15.52
CA LEU A 417 -2.81 -16.91 -16.42
C LEU A 417 -2.62 -18.29 -15.76
N THR A 418 -1.74 -18.40 -14.77
CA THR A 418 -1.48 -19.66 -14.08
C THR A 418 -2.67 -20.06 -13.19
N GLU A 419 -3.24 -19.10 -12.46
CA GLU A 419 -4.45 -19.34 -11.66
C GLU A 419 -5.68 -19.56 -12.53
N ARG A 420 -5.78 -18.87 -13.66
CA ARG A 420 -6.87 -19.05 -14.61
C ARG A 420 -6.87 -20.45 -15.24
N GLY A 421 -5.72 -21.00 -15.59
CA GLY A 421 -5.61 -22.28 -16.26
C GLY A 421 -6.47 -22.36 -17.54
N SER A 422 -7.30 -23.40 -17.66
CA SER A 422 -8.25 -23.62 -18.76
C SER A 422 -9.64 -23.00 -18.54
N TYR A 423 -9.82 -22.15 -17.50
CA TYR A 423 -11.13 -21.58 -17.20
C TYR A 423 -11.59 -20.60 -18.29
N ASP A 424 -12.77 -20.88 -18.86
CA ASP A 424 -13.41 -20.01 -19.87
C ASP A 424 -14.16 -18.86 -19.18
N ALA A 425 -13.47 -17.74 -19.00
CA ALA A 425 -14.04 -16.56 -18.37
C ALA A 425 -15.11 -15.88 -19.25
N GLU A 426 -15.00 -15.94 -20.58
CA GLU A 426 -15.97 -15.33 -21.48
C GLU A 426 -17.26 -16.12 -21.54
N GLY A 427 -17.19 -17.44 -21.67
CA GLY A 427 -18.37 -18.31 -21.72
C GLY A 427 -19.13 -18.37 -20.39
N ARG A 428 -18.47 -18.05 -19.27
CA ARG A 428 -19.08 -18.04 -17.93
C ARG A 428 -19.46 -16.63 -17.43
N ALA A 429 -19.23 -15.59 -18.19
CA ALA A 429 -19.61 -14.24 -17.81
C ALA A 429 -21.14 -14.07 -17.78
N VAL A 430 -21.68 -13.57 -16.66
CA VAL A 430 -23.13 -13.42 -16.47
C VAL A 430 -23.54 -12.04 -15.96
N LEU A 431 -22.65 -11.29 -15.28
CA LEU A 431 -23.01 -10.01 -14.67
C LEU A 431 -22.92 -8.86 -15.67
N THR A 432 -23.93 -8.01 -15.69
CA THR A 432 -23.87 -6.71 -16.36
C THR A 432 -23.06 -5.71 -15.53
N LEU A 433 -22.71 -4.57 -16.12
CA LEU A 433 -22.00 -3.51 -15.40
C LEU A 433 -22.82 -2.98 -14.21
N ALA A 434 -24.13 -2.81 -14.38
CA ALA A 434 -25.04 -2.34 -13.32
C ALA A 434 -25.19 -3.38 -12.19
N GLU A 435 -25.29 -4.66 -12.52
CA GLU A 435 -25.32 -5.73 -11.52
C GLU A 435 -24.00 -5.83 -10.76
N LEU A 436 -22.88 -5.66 -11.43
CA LEU A 436 -21.55 -5.61 -10.79
C LEU A 436 -21.40 -4.38 -9.88
N GLU A 437 -21.93 -3.21 -10.28
CA GLU A 437 -21.96 -2.02 -9.42
C GLU A 437 -22.73 -2.25 -8.13
N LYS A 438 -23.92 -2.90 -8.22
CA LYS A 438 -24.70 -3.29 -7.04
C LYS A 438 -23.94 -4.29 -6.16
N TRP A 439 -23.30 -5.27 -6.79
CA TRP A 439 -22.49 -6.24 -6.07
C TRP A 439 -21.33 -5.60 -5.30
N PHE A 440 -20.57 -4.67 -5.95
CA PHE A 440 -19.52 -3.92 -5.26
C PHE A 440 -20.07 -3.11 -4.09
N THR A 441 -21.23 -2.49 -4.26
CA THR A 441 -21.86 -1.72 -3.19
C THR A 441 -22.13 -2.60 -1.97
N ILE A 442 -22.74 -3.77 -2.17
CA ILE A 442 -23.01 -4.74 -1.09
C ILE A 442 -21.70 -5.26 -0.50
N ALA A 443 -20.73 -5.63 -1.32
CA ALA A 443 -19.43 -6.12 -0.86
C ALA A 443 -18.68 -5.08 -0.01
N ILE A 444 -18.81 -3.80 -0.34
CA ILE A 444 -18.20 -2.70 0.42
C ILE A 444 -18.98 -2.45 1.71
N THR A 445 -20.29 -2.21 1.60
CA THR A 445 -21.09 -1.71 2.72
C THR A 445 -21.43 -2.79 3.75
N GLN A 446 -21.72 -4.01 3.30
CA GLN A 446 -22.17 -5.09 4.20
C GLN A 446 -21.06 -6.07 4.58
N TYR A 447 -20.01 -6.20 3.76
CA TYR A 447 -18.92 -7.13 4.06
C TYR A 447 -17.65 -6.39 4.47
N TYR A 448 -17.02 -5.61 3.56
CA TYR A 448 -15.70 -5.03 3.81
C TYR A 448 -15.68 -4.06 5.01
N HIS A 449 -16.66 -3.18 5.12
CA HIS A 449 -16.74 -2.21 6.23
C HIS A 449 -16.94 -2.88 7.59
N HIS A 450 -17.43 -4.13 7.63
CA HIS A 450 -17.69 -4.89 8.85
C HIS A 450 -16.65 -5.98 9.13
N ALA A 451 -15.75 -6.26 8.19
CA ALA A 451 -14.71 -7.27 8.35
C ALA A 451 -13.56 -6.77 9.25
N TRP A 452 -12.95 -7.69 9.99
CA TRP A 452 -11.76 -7.38 10.80
C TRP A 452 -10.58 -7.03 9.91
N HIS A 453 -10.01 -5.84 10.08
CA HIS A 453 -8.87 -5.35 9.33
C HIS A 453 -7.59 -5.43 10.15
N ARG A 454 -6.68 -6.37 9.80
CA ARG A 454 -5.44 -6.63 10.57
C ARG A 454 -4.56 -5.40 10.75
N GLY A 455 -4.39 -4.58 9.70
CA GLY A 455 -3.55 -3.38 9.75
C GLY A 455 -4.15 -2.23 10.56
N LEU A 456 -5.46 -2.28 10.86
CA LEU A 456 -6.17 -1.35 11.74
C LEU A 456 -6.26 -1.89 13.17
N GLY A 457 -6.21 -3.21 13.32
CA GLY A 457 -6.49 -3.87 14.60
C GLY A 457 -7.96 -3.79 15.01
N GLY A 458 -8.87 -3.63 14.06
CA GLY A 458 -10.29 -3.41 14.33
C GLY A 458 -11.16 -3.49 13.07
N VAL A 459 -12.44 -3.15 13.24
CA VAL A 459 -13.44 -3.10 12.16
C VAL A 459 -13.49 -1.67 11.61
N PRO A 460 -13.33 -1.45 10.27
CA PRO A 460 -13.30 -0.13 9.65
C PRO A 460 -14.46 0.78 10.06
N LEU A 461 -15.70 0.30 9.95
CA LEU A 461 -16.88 1.09 10.27
C LEU A 461 -16.97 1.46 11.76
N VAL A 462 -16.54 0.58 12.67
CA VAL A 462 -16.52 0.87 14.11
C VAL A 462 -15.49 1.98 14.38
N HIS A 463 -14.32 1.89 13.75
CA HIS A 463 -13.27 2.89 13.90
C HIS A 463 -13.70 4.26 13.35
N TYR A 464 -14.36 4.28 12.18
CA TYR A 464 -14.95 5.50 11.61
C TYR A 464 -16.00 6.11 12.54
N LYS A 465 -16.96 5.31 13.01
CA LYS A 465 -18.03 5.77 13.91
C LYS A 465 -17.48 6.34 15.21
N ALA A 466 -16.52 5.66 15.84
CA ALA A 466 -15.89 6.13 17.07
C ALA A 466 -15.22 7.52 16.90
N ALA A 467 -14.56 7.72 15.75
CA ALA A 467 -13.90 9.00 15.48
C ALA A 467 -14.89 10.15 15.16
N ILE A 468 -16.04 9.83 14.55
CA ILE A 468 -17.08 10.84 14.23
C ILE A 468 -17.94 11.17 15.45
N LEU A 469 -18.42 10.14 16.16
CA LEU A 469 -19.36 10.30 17.28
C LEU A 469 -18.66 10.53 18.63
N GLY A 470 -17.41 10.11 18.74
CA GLY A 470 -16.67 10.11 19.99
C GLY A 470 -16.91 8.87 20.84
N SER A 471 -16.24 8.85 21.98
CA SER A 471 -16.40 7.88 23.06
C SER A 471 -16.66 8.62 24.38
N PRO A 472 -17.05 7.94 25.45
CA PRO A 472 -17.19 8.58 26.77
C PRO A 472 -15.93 9.31 27.27
N GLU A 473 -14.76 8.91 26.73
CA GLU A 473 -13.45 9.42 27.14
C GLU A 473 -12.91 10.53 26.22
N ALA A 474 -13.43 10.64 24.98
CA ALA A 474 -12.95 11.62 24.01
C ALA A 474 -14.08 12.10 23.10
N PRO A 475 -14.25 13.42 22.90
CA PRO A 475 -15.26 13.95 21.99
C PRO A 475 -14.96 13.54 20.55
N GLY A 476 -16.02 13.22 19.79
CA GLY A 476 -15.90 12.95 18.36
C GLY A 476 -15.64 14.24 17.57
N ARG A 477 -15.14 14.06 16.35
CA ARG A 477 -14.93 15.18 15.40
C ARG A 477 -16.24 15.80 14.91
N GLY A 478 -17.34 15.07 14.98
CA GLY A 478 -18.62 15.45 14.38
C GLY A 478 -18.70 15.10 12.89
N TYR A 479 -19.88 15.33 12.31
CA TYR A 479 -20.10 15.05 10.89
C TYR A 479 -19.33 16.03 9.98
N PRO A 480 -18.84 15.55 8.83
CA PRO A 480 -18.24 16.44 7.84
C PRO A 480 -19.32 17.41 7.28
N PRO A 481 -18.91 18.62 6.83
CA PRO A 481 -19.86 19.57 6.24
C PRO A 481 -20.44 19.01 4.94
N LYS A 482 -21.75 19.21 4.72
CA LYS A 482 -22.42 18.87 3.45
C LYS A 482 -22.08 19.89 2.37
N ILE A 483 -21.89 19.40 1.15
CA ILE A 483 -21.74 20.28 -0.02
C ILE A 483 -23.08 20.94 -0.32
N ARG A 484 -23.08 22.26 -0.48
CA ARG A 484 -24.29 23.05 -0.77
C ARG A 484 -24.86 22.76 -2.16
N ASP A 485 -23.99 22.63 -3.15
CA ASP A 485 -24.37 22.36 -4.55
C ASP A 485 -23.65 21.09 -5.07
N PRO A 486 -24.26 19.92 -4.93
CA PRO A 486 -23.74 18.66 -5.47
C PRO A 486 -23.51 18.69 -6.97
N ARG A 487 -24.32 19.48 -7.70
CA ARG A 487 -24.21 19.59 -9.17
C ARG A 487 -22.97 20.37 -9.57
N ALA A 488 -22.71 21.50 -8.91
CA ALA A 488 -21.50 22.29 -9.12
C ALA A 488 -20.25 21.47 -8.84
N LEU A 489 -20.24 20.72 -7.73
CA LEU A 489 -19.14 19.82 -7.40
C LEU A 489 -18.83 18.83 -8.56
N LEU A 490 -19.86 18.17 -9.08
CA LEU A 490 -19.68 17.22 -10.20
C LEU A 490 -19.15 17.93 -11.46
N ILE A 491 -19.68 19.11 -11.78
CA ILE A 491 -19.26 19.88 -12.95
C ILE A 491 -17.80 20.32 -12.83
N ASP A 492 -17.35 20.68 -11.64
CA ASP A 492 -15.97 21.16 -11.40
C ASP A 492 -14.91 20.11 -11.74
N PHE A 493 -15.24 18.83 -11.71
CA PHE A 493 -14.33 17.74 -12.10
C PHE A 493 -14.41 17.36 -13.59
N LEU A 494 -15.32 17.96 -14.37
CA LEU A 494 -15.39 17.72 -15.80
C LEU A 494 -14.23 18.41 -16.54
N PRO A 495 -13.80 17.86 -17.69
CA PRO A 495 -12.79 18.46 -18.54
C PRO A 495 -13.14 19.90 -18.96
N VAL A 496 -12.13 20.75 -18.98
CA VAL A 496 -12.24 22.17 -19.29
C VAL A 496 -11.86 22.45 -20.72
N VAL A 497 -12.66 23.29 -21.38
CA VAL A 497 -12.36 23.88 -22.69
C VAL A 497 -12.60 25.37 -22.62
N ARG A 498 -11.76 26.19 -23.25
CA ARG A 498 -11.98 27.63 -23.35
C ARG A 498 -12.37 28.01 -24.76
N ARG A 499 -13.47 28.74 -24.90
CA ARG A 499 -13.98 29.23 -26.21
C ARG A 499 -14.54 30.64 -26.03
N SER A 500 -14.48 31.39 -27.15
CA SER A 500 -15.18 32.68 -27.26
C SER A 500 -16.65 32.45 -27.60
N LEU A 501 -17.52 33.25 -27.02
CA LEU A 501 -18.95 33.26 -27.35
C LEU A 501 -19.15 33.96 -28.70
N GLN A 502 -19.86 33.30 -29.60
CA GLN A 502 -20.25 33.85 -30.90
C GLN A 502 -21.75 34.19 -30.92
N ARG A 503 -22.22 34.94 -31.88
CA ARG A 503 -23.66 35.30 -32.01
C ARG A 503 -24.56 34.06 -32.10
N PHE A 504 -24.04 32.95 -32.63
CA PHE A 504 -24.76 31.68 -32.71
C PHE A 504 -24.54 30.76 -31.51
N GLY A 505 -23.85 31.19 -30.48
CA GLY A 505 -23.48 30.43 -29.31
C GLY A 505 -22.02 29.96 -29.30
N PHE A 506 -21.75 28.82 -28.71
CA PHE A 506 -20.42 28.21 -28.69
C PHE A 506 -20.28 27.11 -29.74
N MET A 507 -19.12 27.05 -30.38
CA MET A 507 -18.75 25.97 -31.28
C MET A 507 -17.68 25.09 -30.64
N LEU A 508 -17.99 23.81 -30.42
CA LEU A 508 -17.05 22.81 -29.93
C LEU A 508 -17.07 21.61 -30.88
N ASP A 509 -15.92 21.33 -31.47
CA ASP A 509 -15.69 20.15 -32.29
C ASP A 509 -16.81 19.95 -33.37
N HIS A 510 -17.14 21.02 -34.12
CA HIS A 510 -18.19 21.08 -35.15
C HIS A 510 -19.64 21.01 -34.63
N ILE A 511 -19.85 21.05 -33.31
CA ILE A 511 -21.18 21.06 -32.70
C ILE A 511 -21.50 22.47 -32.17
N PRO A 512 -22.57 23.14 -32.61
CA PRO A 512 -23.02 24.40 -32.05
C PRO A 512 -23.90 24.18 -30.82
N TYR A 513 -23.64 24.98 -29.78
CA TYR A 513 -24.38 24.98 -28.51
C TYR A 513 -24.99 26.36 -28.29
N TYR A 514 -26.29 26.43 -28.01
CA TYR A 514 -26.99 27.67 -27.78
C TYR A 514 -28.08 27.53 -26.73
N SER A 515 -28.21 28.57 -25.91
CA SER A 515 -29.32 28.74 -24.96
C SER A 515 -29.68 30.24 -24.89
N PRO A 516 -30.96 30.60 -24.75
CA PRO A 516 -31.36 31.98 -24.47
C PRO A 516 -30.65 32.61 -23.26
N ALA A 517 -30.27 31.81 -22.29
CA ALA A 517 -29.49 32.23 -21.14
C ALA A 517 -28.12 32.87 -21.47
N LEU A 518 -27.61 32.67 -22.68
CA LEU A 518 -26.37 33.32 -23.18
C LEU A 518 -26.57 34.78 -23.64
N ARG A 519 -27.80 35.23 -23.82
CA ARG A 519 -28.08 36.62 -24.32
C ARG A 519 -27.43 37.71 -23.49
N PRO A 520 -27.50 37.72 -22.15
CA PRO A 520 -26.84 38.75 -21.34
C PRO A 520 -25.31 38.78 -21.53
N LEU A 521 -24.71 37.63 -21.79
CA LEU A 521 -23.27 37.49 -21.99
C LEU A 521 -22.84 38.02 -23.39
N LEU A 522 -23.72 37.94 -24.40
CA LEU A 522 -23.48 38.50 -25.76
C LEU A 522 -23.42 40.02 -25.75
N GLY A 523 -24.25 40.67 -24.93
CA GLY A 523 -24.31 42.15 -24.86
C GLY A 523 -23.11 42.77 -24.15
N LYS A 524 -22.39 42.02 -23.34
CA LYS A 524 -21.24 42.47 -22.54
C LYS A 524 -19.89 42.19 -23.23
N GLN A 525 -19.90 41.83 -24.52
CA GLN A 525 -18.73 41.43 -25.28
C GLN A 525 -17.86 42.61 -25.74
N GLU A 526 -17.35 43.38 -24.80
CA GLU A 526 -16.20 44.24 -25.03
C GLU A 526 -14.95 43.42 -24.83
N GLN A 527 -14.27 43.08 -25.96
CA GLN A 527 -12.99 42.36 -26.02
C GLN A 527 -13.06 40.84 -25.85
N ARG A 528 -12.61 40.10 -26.87
CA ARG A 528 -12.15 38.68 -26.97
C ARG A 528 -12.17 37.83 -25.67
N THR A 529 -13.22 37.91 -24.89
CA THR A 529 -13.36 37.16 -23.65
C THR A 529 -13.59 35.69 -23.96
N THR A 530 -12.70 34.83 -23.46
CA THR A 530 -12.89 33.38 -23.55
C THR A 530 -13.61 32.90 -22.30
N PHE A 531 -14.68 32.16 -22.49
CA PHE A 531 -15.44 31.53 -21.41
C PHE A 531 -14.87 30.17 -21.05
N LEU A 532 -14.91 29.82 -19.78
CA LEU A 532 -14.60 28.50 -19.28
C LEU A 532 -15.83 27.62 -19.48
N ILE A 533 -15.63 26.54 -20.20
CA ILE A 533 -16.68 25.57 -20.53
C ILE A 533 -16.28 24.21 -19.98
N ARG A 534 -17.19 23.60 -19.22
CA ARG A 534 -17.07 22.21 -18.79
C ARG A 534 -17.88 21.31 -19.71
N ARG A 535 -17.31 20.19 -20.10
CA ARG A 535 -17.95 19.25 -21.01
C ARG A 535 -17.82 17.82 -20.48
N ASP A 536 -18.96 17.13 -20.36
CA ASP A 536 -18.97 15.72 -20.01
C ASP A 536 -18.63 14.87 -21.24
N PRO A 537 -17.51 14.13 -21.25
CA PRO A 537 -17.15 13.26 -22.37
C PRO A 537 -18.17 12.13 -22.63
N ARG A 538 -18.99 11.82 -21.65
CA ARG A 538 -20.00 10.76 -21.70
C ARG A 538 -21.31 11.24 -22.37
N ASP A 539 -21.59 12.56 -22.27
CA ASP A 539 -22.80 13.17 -22.83
C ASP A 539 -22.47 14.56 -23.38
N LEU A 540 -22.31 14.63 -24.71
CA LEU A 540 -22.06 15.89 -25.41
C LEU A 540 -23.32 16.70 -25.70
N SER A 541 -24.52 16.24 -25.30
CA SER A 541 -25.76 16.95 -25.59
C SER A 541 -25.84 18.33 -24.94
N ARG A 542 -25.02 18.57 -23.96
CA ARG A 542 -24.95 19.84 -23.20
C ARG A 542 -23.52 20.16 -22.77
N ILE A 543 -23.30 21.44 -22.59
CA ILE A 543 -22.08 21.99 -21.98
C ILE A 543 -22.46 22.88 -20.81
N TYR A 544 -21.52 23.10 -19.91
CA TYR A 544 -21.69 23.96 -18.74
C TYR A 544 -20.74 25.15 -18.89
N VAL A 545 -21.30 26.33 -19.04
CA VAL A 545 -20.58 27.58 -19.24
C VAL A 545 -20.54 28.32 -17.92
N LEU A 546 -19.35 28.62 -17.41
CA LEU A 546 -19.22 29.41 -16.21
C LEU A 546 -19.53 30.87 -16.52
N ASP A 547 -20.58 31.42 -15.90
CA ASP A 547 -20.86 32.84 -15.94
C ASP A 547 -19.83 33.59 -15.09
N PRO A 548 -19.08 34.52 -15.67
CA PRO A 548 -18.00 35.21 -14.96
C PRO A 548 -18.50 36.13 -13.83
N GLU A 549 -19.78 36.57 -13.87
CA GLU A 549 -20.35 37.46 -12.86
C GLU A 549 -20.98 36.69 -11.70
N SER A 550 -21.92 35.80 -12.02
CA SER A 550 -22.62 35.02 -10.98
C SER A 550 -21.80 33.87 -10.43
N GLN A 551 -20.69 33.48 -11.12
CA GLN A 551 -19.88 32.28 -10.82
C GLN A 551 -20.72 30.98 -10.79
N GLN A 552 -21.83 30.96 -11.53
CA GLN A 552 -22.70 29.79 -11.68
C GLN A 552 -22.54 29.16 -13.05
N TYR A 553 -22.78 27.85 -13.13
CA TYR A 553 -22.74 27.14 -14.38
C TYR A 553 -24.09 27.24 -15.11
N LEU A 554 -24.07 27.85 -16.30
CA LEU A 554 -25.20 27.86 -17.23
C LEU A 554 -25.15 26.57 -18.06
N GLU A 555 -26.24 25.82 -18.05
CA GLU A 555 -26.39 24.65 -18.94
C GLU A 555 -26.79 25.12 -20.32
N VAL A 556 -26.01 24.73 -21.31
CA VAL A 556 -26.20 25.11 -22.73
C VAL A 556 -26.28 23.84 -23.57
N PRO A 557 -27.47 23.48 -24.05
CA PRO A 557 -27.68 22.30 -24.88
C PRO A 557 -27.19 22.50 -26.32
N TYR A 558 -27.26 21.45 -27.12
CA TYR A 558 -27.13 21.57 -28.57
C TYR A 558 -28.07 22.66 -29.09
N ARG A 559 -27.61 23.38 -30.10
CA ARG A 559 -28.48 24.33 -30.82
C ARG A 559 -29.66 23.62 -31.50
N THR A 560 -29.43 22.43 -32.05
CA THR A 560 -30.43 21.57 -32.68
C THR A 560 -30.90 20.53 -31.68
N LEU A 561 -31.95 20.84 -30.92
CA LEU A 561 -32.45 20.02 -29.82
C LEU A 561 -32.96 18.63 -30.23
N SER A 562 -33.29 18.42 -31.51
CA SER A 562 -33.72 17.10 -32.03
C SER A 562 -32.56 16.08 -32.12
N ARG A 563 -31.28 16.52 -32.00
CA ARG A 563 -30.14 15.62 -32.11
C ARG A 563 -30.02 14.72 -30.88
N PRO A 564 -29.72 13.43 -31.07
CA PRO A 564 -29.54 12.52 -29.94
C PRO A 564 -28.29 12.84 -29.17
N ALA A 565 -28.30 12.54 -27.87
CA ALA A 565 -27.07 12.59 -27.06
C ALA A 565 -26.01 11.63 -27.62
N ILE A 566 -24.78 12.09 -27.72
CA ILE A 566 -23.62 11.34 -28.19
C ILE A 566 -22.47 11.43 -27.18
N THR A 567 -21.59 10.45 -27.21
CA THR A 567 -20.35 10.45 -26.40
C THR A 567 -19.19 11.08 -27.20
N LEU A 568 -18.18 11.56 -26.50
CA LEU A 568 -16.95 12.07 -27.15
C LEU A 568 -16.25 11.01 -28.01
N TRP A 569 -16.38 9.74 -27.64
CA TRP A 569 -15.83 8.65 -28.42
C TRP A 569 -16.59 8.48 -29.75
N GLU A 570 -17.93 8.46 -29.75
CA GLU A 570 -18.75 8.39 -30.95
C GLU A 570 -18.42 9.55 -31.88
N HIS A 571 -18.33 10.75 -31.32
CA HIS A 571 -17.95 11.95 -32.06
C HIS A 571 -16.57 11.80 -32.72
N ARG A 572 -15.53 11.42 -31.96
CA ARG A 572 -14.17 11.25 -32.52
C ARG A 572 -14.11 10.19 -33.59
N HIS A 573 -14.81 9.10 -33.40
CA HIS A 573 -14.86 8.02 -34.38
C HIS A 573 -15.55 8.45 -35.67
N ALA A 574 -16.65 9.20 -35.59
CA ALA A 574 -17.32 9.77 -36.76
C ALA A 574 -16.42 10.75 -37.51
N VAL A 575 -15.77 11.66 -36.79
CA VAL A 575 -14.84 12.63 -37.41
C VAL A 575 -13.69 11.90 -38.11
N GLU A 576 -13.12 10.87 -37.52
CA GLU A 576 -12.04 10.08 -38.10
C GLU A 576 -12.51 9.35 -39.38
N THR A 577 -13.68 8.72 -39.34
CA THR A 577 -14.29 8.04 -40.48
C THR A 577 -14.55 9.00 -41.64
N LEU A 578 -15.12 10.18 -41.36
CA LEU A 578 -15.36 11.20 -42.35
C LEU A 578 -14.07 11.76 -42.98
N ARG A 579 -13.01 11.92 -42.20
CA ARG A 579 -11.68 12.30 -42.69
C ARG A 579 -11.08 11.25 -43.62
N GLN A 580 -11.19 9.98 -43.26
CA GLN A 580 -10.71 8.86 -44.10
C GLN A 580 -11.47 8.77 -45.40
N GLN A 581 -12.76 9.17 -45.44
CA GLN A 581 -13.57 9.30 -46.63
C GLN A 581 -13.23 10.54 -47.49
N GLY A 582 -12.23 11.33 -47.10
CA GLY A 582 -11.78 12.50 -47.84
C GLY A 582 -12.69 13.74 -47.73
N ARG A 583 -13.66 13.74 -46.83
CA ARG A 583 -14.55 14.90 -46.62
C ARG A 583 -13.80 16.00 -45.86
N ARG A 584 -13.56 17.12 -46.50
CA ARG A 584 -12.84 18.28 -45.91
C ARG A 584 -13.75 19.26 -45.16
N GLN A 585 -15.05 19.31 -45.53
CA GLN A 585 -16.05 20.14 -44.85
C GLN A 585 -16.91 19.26 -43.96
N MET A 586 -16.89 19.54 -42.65
CA MET A 586 -17.71 18.87 -41.66
C MET A 586 -18.61 19.91 -41.03
N ASP A 587 -19.91 19.74 -41.25
CA ASP A 587 -20.94 20.46 -40.53
C ASP A 587 -21.65 19.51 -39.52
N GLU A 588 -22.50 20.09 -38.69
CA GLU A 588 -23.26 19.35 -37.69
C GLU A 588 -24.12 18.25 -38.33
N GLY A 589 -24.79 18.54 -39.45
CA GLY A 589 -25.65 17.58 -40.12
C GLY A 589 -24.90 16.34 -40.59
N VAL A 590 -23.83 16.53 -41.34
CA VAL A 590 -22.96 15.44 -41.82
C VAL A 590 -22.40 14.61 -40.69
N LEU A 591 -22.03 15.24 -39.58
CA LEU A 591 -21.50 14.54 -38.40
C LEU A 591 -22.55 13.65 -37.75
N PHE A 592 -23.75 14.18 -37.49
CA PHE A 592 -24.82 13.42 -36.84
C PHE A 592 -25.38 12.33 -37.73
N ASP A 593 -25.50 12.57 -39.04
CA ASP A 593 -25.91 11.55 -40.04
C ASP A 593 -24.90 10.39 -40.05
N ALA A 594 -23.59 10.69 -40.01
CA ALA A 594 -22.56 9.66 -39.90
C ALA A 594 -22.67 8.87 -38.58
N ILE A 595 -22.93 9.54 -37.44
CA ILE A 595 -23.13 8.90 -36.16
C ILE A 595 -24.38 8.01 -36.18
N GLU A 596 -25.47 8.47 -36.74
CA GLU A 596 -26.71 7.67 -36.89
C GLU A 596 -26.50 6.45 -37.78
N GLN A 597 -25.83 6.59 -38.92
CA GLN A 597 -25.46 5.46 -39.77
C GLN A 597 -24.57 4.46 -39.04
N MET A 598 -23.54 4.93 -38.31
CA MET A 598 -22.69 4.06 -37.50
C MET A 598 -23.47 3.36 -36.38
N ARG A 599 -24.41 4.05 -35.73
CA ARG A 599 -25.31 3.45 -34.73
C ARG A 599 -26.22 2.39 -35.33
N ALA A 600 -26.78 2.62 -36.52
CA ALA A 600 -27.58 1.63 -37.21
C ALA A 600 -26.76 0.38 -37.59
N ILE A 601 -25.54 0.56 -38.12
CA ILE A 601 -24.61 -0.53 -38.41
C ILE A 601 -24.25 -1.25 -37.11
N THR A 602 -23.96 -0.50 -36.04
CA THR A 602 -23.62 -1.04 -34.73
C THR A 602 -24.79 -1.81 -34.08
N ALA A 603 -26.01 -1.31 -34.23
CA ALA A 603 -27.23 -2.01 -33.75
C ALA A 603 -27.42 -3.36 -34.46
N THR A 604 -27.20 -3.41 -35.77
CA THR A 604 -27.24 -4.65 -36.55
C THR A 604 -26.09 -5.58 -36.23
N ALA A 605 -24.88 -5.05 -36.06
CA ALA A 605 -23.69 -5.82 -35.71
C ALA A 605 -23.61 -6.18 -34.21
N ALA A 606 -24.33 -5.50 -33.33
CA ALA A 606 -24.26 -5.69 -31.88
C ALA A 606 -24.66 -7.12 -31.43
N ALA A 607 -25.53 -7.77 -32.19
CA ALA A 607 -25.87 -9.19 -31.95
C ALA A 607 -24.67 -10.13 -32.17
N THR A 608 -23.71 -9.73 -33.01
CA THR A 608 -22.60 -10.59 -33.45
C THR A 608 -21.23 -10.12 -32.96
N SER A 609 -21.01 -8.83 -32.72
CA SER A 609 -19.71 -8.23 -32.41
C SER A 609 -19.57 -7.82 -30.95
N LYS A 610 -18.51 -8.30 -30.28
CA LYS A 610 -18.13 -7.91 -28.92
C LYS A 610 -17.82 -6.40 -28.78
N ALA A 611 -17.12 -5.83 -29.77
CA ALA A 611 -16.75 -4.41 -29.78
C ALA A 611 -18.00 -3.51 -29.84
N ALA A 612 -18.96 -3.85 -30.69
CA ALA A 612 -20.22 -3.09 -30.83
C ALA A 612 -21.07 -3.14 -29.55
N ARG A 613 -21.15 -4.31 -28.87
CA ARG A 613 -21.84 -4.43 -27.59
C ARG A 613 -21.17 -3.60 -26.49
N ARG A 614 -19.84 -3.65 -26.41
CA ARG A 614 -19.09 -2.84 -25.44
C ARG A 614 -19.31 -1.34 -25.67
N GLN A 615 -19.32 -0.91 -26.93
CA GLN A 615 -19.57 0.49 -27.27
C GLN A 615 -20.98 0.94 -26.88
N ARG A 616 -21.98 0.13 -27.15
CA ARG A 616 -23.37 0.41 -26.77
C ARG A 616 -23.52 0.56 -25.26
N GLU A 617 -22.85 -0.31 -24.49
CA GLU A 617 -22.90 -0.28 -23.03
C GLU A 617 -22.19 0.97 -22.48
N ARG A 618 -21.08 1.42 -23.09
CA ARG A 618 -20.44 2.69 -22.75
C ARG A 618 -21.36 3.88 -22.93
N SER A 619 -22.04 3.95 -24.08
CA SER A 619 -23.01 5.02 -24.37
C SER A 619 -24.22 5.01 -23.43
N ARG A 620 -24.62 3.83 -22.95
CA ARG A 620 -25.68 3.68 -21.99
C ARG A 620 -25.25 4.12 -20.59
N GLN A 621 -24.09 3.69 -20.15
CA GLN A 621 -23.49 4.12 -18.88
C GLN A 621 -23.35 5.64 -18.81
N ALA A 622 -22.88 6.27 -19.89
CA ALA A 622 -22.75 7.70 -19.97
C ALA A 622 -24.06 8.44 -19.74
N ARG A 623 -25.18 7.90 -20.22
CA ARG A 623 -26.51 8.50 -20.02
C ARG A 623 -27.06 8.31 -18.62
N SER A 624 -26.84 7.15 -18.00
CA SER A 624 -27.39 6.83 -16.68
C SER A 624 -26.62 7.47 -15.52
N ALA A 625 -25.32 7.71 -15.69
CA ALA A 625 -24.46 8.20 -14.62
C ALA A 625 -24.68 9.68 -14.25
N TRP A 626 -25.44 10.43 -15.05
CA TRP A 626 -25.57 11.88 -14.92
C TRP A 626 -27.02 12.37 -14.80
N SER A 627 -27.98 11.59 -14.40
CA SER A 627 -29.28 12.13 -14.01
C SER A 627 -29.15 12.69 -12.58
N PRO A 628 -29.05 14.03 -12.39
CA PRO A 628 -29.31 14.59 -11.07
C PRO A 628 -30.74 14.16 -10.70
N ALA A 629 -30.94 13.76 -9.45
CA ALA A 629 -32.30 13.59 -8.96
C ALA A 629 -33.07 14.87 -9.29
N PRO A 630 -34.32 14.78 -9.80
CA PRO A 630 -35.17 15.95 -9.88
C PRO A 630 -35.17 16.62 -8.50
N PRO A 631 -35.15 17.96 -8.41
CA PRO A 631 -35.28 18.63 -7.14
C PRO A 631 -36.49 18.00 -6.42
N PRO A 632 -36.40 17.75 -5.11
CA PRO A 632 -37.53 17.21 -4.37
C PRO A 632 -38.73 18.08 -4.71
N GLU A 633 -39.82 17.46 -5.16
CA GLU A 633 -41.09 18.16 -5.27
C GLU A 633 -41.29 18.80 -3.92
N VAL A 634 -41.28 20.13 -3.91
CA VAL A 634 -41.68 20.91 -2.73
C VAL A 634 -43.14 20.55 -2.54
N VAL A 635 -43.41 19.56 -1.69
CA VAL A 635 -44.75 19.33 -1.21
C VAL A 635 -45.11 20.63 -0.47
N PRO A 636 -46.06 21.40 -1.02
CA PRO A 636 -46.42 22.64 -0.36
C PRO A 636 -46.88 22.33 1.06
N ASP A 637 -46.34 22.99 2.04
CA ASP A 637 -46.76 22.87 3.42
C ASP A 637 -48.28 23.15 3.44
N PRO A 638 -49.11 22.26 4.02
CA PRO A 638 -50.55 22.48 4.09
C PRO A 638 -50.96 23.78 4.77
N THR A 639 -50.02 24.49 5.40
CA THR A 639 -50.20 25.79 6.01
C THR A 639 -49.83 26.95 5.06
N ASP A 640 -49.25 26.72 3.89
CA ASP A 640 -48.98 27.77 2.91
C ASP A 640 -50.29 28.25 2.24
N PRO A 641 -50.52 29.57 2.12
CA PRO A 641 -51.66 30.06 1.40
C PRO A 641 -51.60 29.63 -0.09
N PRO A 642 -52.73 29.31 -0.72
CA PRO A 642 -52.74 28.88 -2.10
C PRO A 642 -52.04 29.91 -3.00
N PRO A 643 -51.23 29.49 -3.96
CA PRO A 643 -50.53 30.40 -4.86
C PRO A 643 -51.55 31.30 -5.55
N ALA A 644 -51.26 32.59 -5.58
CA ALA A 644 -52.12 33.59 -6.26
C ALA A 644 -52.38 33.06 -7.71
N PRO A 645 -53.61 33.16 -8.21
CA PRO A 645 -53.93 32.72 -9.55
C PRO A 645 -53.04 33.41 -10.55
N LEU A 646 -52.34 32.60 -11.35
CA LEU A 646 -51.52 33.11 -12.47
C LEU A 646 -52.36 34.08 -13.26
N ALA A 647 -51.90 35.35 -13.37
CA ALA A 647 -52.53 36.34 -14.22
C ALA A 647 -52.69 35.71 -15.63
N ARG A 648 -53.90 35.68 -16.09
CA ARG A 648 -54.19 35.17 -17.47
C ARG A 648 -53.32 35.94 -18.46
N PRO A 649 -52.66 35.28 -19.42
CA PRO A 649 -51.97 36.00 -20.46
C PRO A 649 -52.99 36.90 -21.18
N PHE A 650 -52.54 38.12 -21.46
CA PHE A 650 -53.29 39.16 -22.13
C PHE A 650 -54.07 38.61 -23.37
N GLU A 651 -55.38 38.48 -23.26
CA GLU A 651 -56.31 38.57 -24.39
C GLU A 651 -56.53 40.04 -24.57
N ASP A 652 -56.32 40.52 -25.80
CA ASP A 652 -56.47 41.89 -26.30
C ASP A 652 -55.15 42.66 -26.46
N ILE A 653 -54.42 42.29 -27.54
CA ILE A 653 -53.66 43.28 -28.28
C ILE A 653 -54.50 43.66 -29.51
N GLU A 654 -55.22 44.79 -29.39
CA GLU A 654 -55.72 45.47 -30.59
C GLU A 654 -54.54 45.95 -31.40
N LEU A 655 -54.49 45.50 -32.63
CA LEU A 655 -53.58 45.98 -33.67
C LEU A 655 -53.89 47.44 -34.00
N TRP A 656 -52.94 48.31 -33.81
CA TRP A 656 -52.80 49.59 -34.50
C TRP A 656 -51.55 49.56 -35.32
#